data_c68ac83694960dd10d5ef804fc1457a9
#
_entry.id   c68ac83694960dd10d5ef804fc1457a9
#
_cell.length_a   1.000
_cell.length_b   1.000
_cell.length_c   1.000
_cell.angle_alpha   90.00
_cell.angle_beta   90.00
_cell.angle_gamma   90.00
#
_symmetry.space_group_name_H-M   'P 1'
#
loop_
_entity.id
_entity.type
_entity.pdbx_description
1 polymer ?
#
loop_
_entity_poly.entity_id
_entity_poly.type
_entity_poly.pdbx_seq_one_letter_code
_entity_poly.pdbx_strand_id
1 'polypeptide(L)'
;MSTSSVTAVPGTASTLSLPIEGMTCASCVGRVEAALAKVEGVASVSVNLATERADIRSSGPIDRDALIQALERVGYEVPAAATELAVEGMTCASCVGRVERALLAVPGVSQASVNLATERATVRGVAGIDALVAAIDKVGYAAHAIDGGAQVDEEAAEKKDAERVALKRDLILASVLAAPVFVLEMGSHLIPGMHHWVMSTIGLQASWYLQFVLTTLVLAIPGRRFYQKGFPALLRLAPDMNSLVAVGTAAAFGYSVVATFLPRLLPAGTVNVYYEAAAVIVALILLGRFLEVRAKGRTSEAIKRLVNLQAKVAHVSREGRIVDIPINEVLLGDLLEVRPGERVPVDGEVTEGRSFVDESMITGEPIPVEKSAGSGVVGGTVNQKGALTLRATAVGGQTMLAQIIRLVEQAQGSKLPIQAVVDKVTLWFVPAVMLAALATFLVWLIFGPSPALTFALVNAVAVLIIACPCAMGLATPTSIMVGTGRGAEMGVLFRKGEALQLLKDAKVVAVDKTGTLTEGRPLLTDLEIADGFDRAQVLARVAAVESRSEHPIARAIVEAATEEGIALPAMVDFESVTGMGVRATVDGARVEVGADRFMRSLGVDIGAFAALAERLGNEGKSPLYAAIDGRLAAIIAVSDPVKPSTPAAIAALHQLGLKVAMITGDNAATAQAIARQLGIDEVVAEVLPEGKVEAVRRLKAAYGQIAFVGDGINDAPALAEADVGLAIGTGTDVAVESADVVLMSGNLQGVPNAIALSKATIGNIRQNLFWAFAYNTALIPVAAGALYPVWGVLLSPVFAAGAMALSSVFVLGNALRLRRFQAPMTDASHAAH
;
A
#
# COMPACT_ATOMS: atom_id res chain seq x y z
N MET A 1 -30.20 -25.29 31.89
CA MET A 1 -29.78 -26.64 32.30
C MET A 1 -29.70 -27.49 31.07
N SER A 2 -28.53 -27.71 30.59
CA SER A 2 -28.00 -28.90 29.92
C SER A 2 -26.60 -28.55 29.42
N THR A 3 -25.62 -28.79 30.24
CA THR A 3 -24.20 -28.80 29.99
C THR A 3 -23.88 -30.08 29.21
N SER A 4 -23.58 -29.95 27.92
CA SER A 4 -22.96 -31.04 27.16
C SER A 4 -21.44 -30.94 27.35
N SER A 5 -20.94 -31.74 28.28
CA SER A 5 -19.51 -32.03 28.41
C SER A 5 -19.03 -32.83 27.21
N VAL A 6 -18.23 -32.22 26.36
CA VAL A 6 -17.47 -32.97 25.33
C VAL A 6 -16.32 -33.67 26.05
N THR A 7 -16.49 -34.99 26.22
CA THR A 7 -15.42 -35.89 26.65
C THR A 7 -14.31 -35.91 25.62
N ALA A 8 -13.13 -35.47 26.01
CA ALA A 8 -11.90 -35.62 25.25
C ALA A 8 -11.61 -37.10 25.00
N VAL A 9 -11.48 -37.49 23.75
CA VAL A 9 -10.99 -38.81 23.32
C VAL A 9 -9.48 -38.80 23.46
N PRO A 10 -8.84 -39.68 24.23
CA PRO A 10 -7.38 -39.78 24.31
C PRO A 10 -6.87 -40.51 23.08
N GLY A 11 -5.96 -39.90 22.30
CA GLY A 11 -5.13 -40.61 21.34
C GLY A 11 -5.15 -40.13 19.90
N THR A 12 -5.37 -38.84 19.60
CA THR A 12 -5.07 -38.32 18.25
C THR A 12 -3.72 -37.61 18.26
N ALA A 13 -2.71 -38.23 17.64
CA ALA A 13 -1.44 -37.60 17.34
C ALA A 13 -1.70 -36.38 16.46
N SER A 14 -1.46 -35.15 16.98
CA SER A 14 -1.57 -33.95 16.20
C SER A 14 -0.26 -33.69 15.45
N THR A 15 -0.36 -33.33 14.16
CA THR A 15 0.79 -32.90 13.37
C THR A 15 0.75 -31.37 13.27
N LEU A 16 1.81 -30.71 13.70
CA LEU A 16 2.00 -29.26 13.59
C LEU A 16 3.11 -28.97 12.59
N SER A 17 2.87 -28.13 11.60
CA SER A 17 3.88 -27.68 10.65
C SER A 17 4.26 -26.23 10.94
N LEU A 18 5.54 -25.97 11.27
CA LEU A 18 6.08 -24.65 11.58
C LEU A 18 7.01 -24.19 10.47
N PRO A 19 6.83 -22.99 9.90
CA PRO A 19 7.84 -22.38 9.04
C PRO A 19 9.05 -21.94 9.89
N ILE A 20 10.25 -22.01 9.33
CA ILE A 20 11.49 -21.67 10.05
C ILE A 20 12.41 -20.88 9.13
N GLU A 21 12.74 -19.66 9.51
CA GLU A 21 13.67 -18.81 8.78
C GLU A 21 15.12 -19.00 9.24
N GLY A 22 16.05 -18.75 8.31
CA GLY A 22 17.49 -18.78 8.58
C GLY A 22 18.17 -20.13 8.35
N MET A 23 17.49 -21.14 7.77
CA MET A 23 18.11 -22.41 7.41
C MET A 23 18.77 -22.31 6.04
N THR A 24 20.10 -22.57 5.96
CA THR A 24 20.86 -22.47 4.71
C THR A 24 21.53 -23.76 4.27
N CYS A 25 21.57 -24.79 5.12
CA CYS A 25 22.29 -26.03 4.83
C CYS A 25 21.76 -27.23 5.65
N ALA A 26 22.16 -28.43 5.26
CA ALA A 26 21.76 -29.67 5.95
C ALA A 26 22.16 -29.73 7.44
N SER A 27 23.24 -29.05 7.85
CA SER A 27 23.61 -28.98 9.26
C SER A 27 22.64 -28.09 10.08
N CYS A 28 21.97 -27.12 9.42
CA CYS A 28 20.90 -26.32 10.02
C CYS A 28 19.70 -27.20 10.33
N VAL A 29 19.31 -28.06 9.38
CA VAL A 29 18.20 -29.03 9.55
C VAL A 29 18.44 -29.89 10.80
N GLY A 30 19.60 -30.49 10.95
CA GLY A 30 19.92 -31.33 12.11
C GLY A 30 19.92 -30.56 13.45
N ARG A 31 20.32 -29.28 13.45
CA ARG A 31 20.24 -28.43 14.67
C ARG A 31 18.80 -28.10 15.05
N VAL A 32 17.97 -27.78 14.08
CA VAL A 32 16.55 -27.49 14.28
C VAL A 32 15.83 -28.74 14.78
N GLU A 33 16.04 -29.91 14.15
CA GLU A 33 15.46 -31.19 14.59
C GLU A 33 15.86 -31.53 16.01
N ALA A 34 17.15 -31.41 16.34
CA ALA A 34 17.66 -31.68 17.69
C ALA A 34 17.14 -30.70 18.76
N ALA A 35 16.86 -29.48 18.39
CA ALA A 35 16.28 -28.48 19.32
C ALA A 35 14.80 -28.77 19.59
N LEU A 36 14.01 -29.01 18.55
CA LEU A 36 12.58 -29.28 18.65
C LEU A 36 12.28 -30.63 19.31
N ALA A 37 13.09 -31.65 19.06
CA ALA A 37 12.95 -32.99 19.68
C ALA A 37 13.15 -33.00 21.21
N LYS A 38 13.74 -31.94 21.79
CA LYS A 38 13.92 -31.78 23.25
C LYS A 38 12.73 -31.16 23.95
N VAL A 39 11.77 -30.65 23.19
CA VAL A 39 10.56 -30.03 23.76
C VAL A 39 9.61 -31.14 24.25
N GLU A 40 9.10 -30.99 25.47
CA GLU A 40 8.19 -31.93 26.09
C GLU A 40 6.90 -32.08 25.25
N GLY A 41 6.46 -33.31 24.98
CA GLY A 41 5.31 -33.62 24.16
C GLY A 41 5.61 -33.84 22.66
N VAL A 42 6.82 -33.60 22.19
CA VAL A 42 7.23 -33.89 20.81
C VAL A 42 7.62 -35.36 20.65
N ALA A 43 6.92 -36.07 19.76
CA ALA A 43 7.18 -37.48 19.45
C ALA A 43 8.17 -37.67 18.29
N SER A 44 8.07 -36.85 17.24
CA SER A 44 9.01 -36.82 16.12
C SER A 44 8.99 -35.49 15.40
N VAL A 45 10.14 -35.13 14.80
CA VAL A 45 10.33 -33.89 14.00
C VAL A 45 10.95 -34.29 12.69
N SER A 46 10.46 -33.71 11.60
CA SER A 46 11.06 -33.82 10.27
C SER A 46 11.15 -32.42 9.68
N VAL A 47 12.37 -31.98 9.35
CA VAL A 47 12.63 -30.65 8.80
C VAL A 47 12.99 -30.76 7.33
N ASN A 48 12.29 -29.97 6.51
CA ASN A 48 12.54 -29.87 5.08
C ASN A 48 13.19 -28.52 4.75
N LEU A 49 14.44 -28.58 4.29
CA LEU A 49 15.21 -27.38 3.94
C LEU A 49 14.63 -26.66 2.71
N ALA A 50 14.08 -27.40 1.73
CA ALA A 50 13.58 -26.80 0.49
C ALA A 50 12.25 -26.05 0.69
N THR A 51 11.43 -26.48 1.66
CA THR A 51 10.18 -25.80 2.02
C THR A 51 10.31 -24.92 3.27
N GLU A 52 11.50 -24.90 3.89
CA GLU A 52 11.78 -24.20 5.15
C GLU A 52 10.75 -24.46 6.26
N ARG A 53 10.30 -25.71 6.39
CA ARG A 53 9.27 -26.14 7.34
C ARG A 53 9.73 -27.31 8.19
N ALA A 54 9.29 -27.28 9.46
CA ALA A 54 9.42 -28.39 10.37
C ALA A 54 8.03 -29.01 10.62
N ASP A 55 7.88 -30.28 10.31
CA ASP A 55 6.69 -31.09 10.62
C ASP A 55 6.92 -31.84 11.94
N ILE A 56 6.15 -31.47 12.96
CA ILE A 56 6.27 -31.92 14.33
C ILE A 56 5.06 -32.82 14.65
N ARG A 57 5.30 -34.07 15.03
CA ARG A 57 4.27 -34.96 15.53
C ARG A 57 4.31 -34.96 17.06
N SER A 58 3.13 -34.88 17.69
CA SER A 58 3.03 -34.89 19.13
C SER A 58 2.36 -36.14 19.66
N SER A 59 2.75 -36.53 20.87
CA SER A 59 2.10 -37.54 21.67
C SER A 59 1.03 -36.99 22.64
N GLY A 60 0.85 -35.65 22.64
CA GLY A 60 -0.06 -34.91 23.52
C GLY A 60 -0.22 -33.44 23.11
N PRO A 61 -0.86 -32.61 23.89
CA PRO A 61 -0.93 -31.18 23.62
C PRO A 61 0.48 -30.57 23.61
N ILE A 62 0.84 -29.87 22.52
CA ILE A 62 2.14 -29.20 22.36
C ILE A 62 2.03 -27.75 22.79
N ASP A 63 2.95 -27.31 23.61
CA ASP A 63 3.18 -25.89 23.87
C ASP A 63 3.97 -25.27 22.69
N ARG A 64 3.28 -24.47 21.90
CA ARG A 64 3.87 -23.81 20.72
C ARG A 64 4.92 -22.79 21.11
N ASP A 65 4.76 -22.12 22.24
CA ASP A 65 5.74 -21.13 22.72
C ASP A 65 7.05 -21.81 23.14
N ALA A 66 6.99 -23.01 23.70
CA ALA A 66 8.16 -23.81 24.02
C ALA A 66 8.94 -24.24 22.75
N LEU A 67 8.23 -24.56 21.66
CA LEU A 67 8.86 -24.87 20.36
C LEU A 67 9.58 -23.66 19.77
N ILE A 68 8.96 -22.49 19.81
CA ILE A 68 9.54 -21.22 19.30
C ILE A 68 10.77 -20.87 20.11
N GLN A 69 10.70 -20.88 21.44
CA GLN A 69 11.87 -20.62 22.30
C GLN A 69 13.01 -21.61 22.08
N ALA A 70 12.69 -22.86 21.75
CA ALA A 70 13.73 -23.84 21.43
C ALA A 70 14.46 -23.52 20.12
N LEU A 71 13.75 -22.97 19.13
CA LEU A 71 14.33 -22.51 17.85
C LEU A 71 15.14 -21.23 18.02
N GLU A 72 14.65 -20.25 18.74
CA GLU A 72 15.35 -19.01 19.02
C GLU A 72 16.68 -19.25 19.76
N ARG A 73 16.72 -20.17 20.72
CA ARG A 73 17.97 -20.54 21.42
C ARG A 73 19.08 -21.08 20.52
N VAL A 74 18.69 -21.66 19.37
CA VAL A 74 19.66 -22.20 18.41
C VAL A 74 19.86 -21.28 17.20
N GLY A 75 19.27 -20.05 17.26
CA GLY A 75 19.49 -18.96 16.29
C GLY A 75 18.62 -19.05 15.04
N TYR A 76 17.44 -19.67 15.13
CA TYR A 76 16.45 -19.70 14.05
C TYR A 76 15.18 -19.00 14.47
N GLU A 77 14.53 -18.33 13.52
CA GLU A 77 13.29 -17.60 13.74
C GLU A 77 12.09 -18.32 13.13
N VAL A 78 10.95 -18.25 13.80
CA VAL A 78 9.66 -18.66 13.23
C VAL A 78 9.00 -17.39 12.71
N PRO A 79 8.77 -17.27 11.39
CA PRO A 79 8.08 -16.10 10.87
C PRO A 79 6.72 -15.97 11.53
N ALA A 80 6.50 -14.81 12.14
CA ALA A 80 5.26 -14.51 12.83
C ALA A 80 4.12 -14.41 11.81
N ALA A 81 3.16 -15.31 11.89
CA ALA A 81 1.95 -15.21 11.09
C ALA A 81 1.28 -13.85 11.35
N ALA A 82 0.97 -13.11 10.31
CA ALA A 82 0.17 -11.90 10.43
C ALA A 82 -1.31 -12.31 10.56
N THR A 83 -1.92 -12.01 11.71
CA THR A 83 -3.36 -12.18 11.93
C THR A 83 -4.06 -10.84 11.72
N GLU A 84 -5.06 -10.81 10.87
CA GLU A 84 -5.90 -9.63 10.67
C GLU A 84 -7.20 -9.75 11.48
N LEU A 85 -7.52 -8.67 12.20
CA LEU A 85 -8.75 -8.54 12.98
C LEU A 85 -9.51 -7.30 12.50
N ALA A 86 -10.80 -7.41 12.31
CA ALA A 86 -11.66 -6.23 12.20
C ALA A 86 -11.95 -5.71 13.61
N VAL A 87 -11.81 -4.40 13.83
CA VAL A 87 -11.99 -3.75 15.13
C VAL A 87 -13.05 -2.67 15.00
N GLU A 88 -14.22 -2.92 15.57
CA GLU A 88 -15.38 -2.03 15.45
C GLU A 88 -15.36 -0.92 16.50
N GLY A 89 -15.89 0.24 16.10
CA GLY A 89 -16.20 1.32 17.05
C GLY A 89 -15.06 2.25 17.40
N MET A 90 -13.92 2.14 16.73
CA MET A 90 -12.85 3.13 16.82
C MET A 90 -13.26 4.43 16.14
N THR A 91 -13.01 5.56 16.79
CA THR A 91 -13.49 6.86 16.31
C THR A 91 -12.40 7.91 16.18
N CYS A 92 -11.21 7.65 16.70
CA CYS A 92 -10.12 8.63 16.71
C CYS A 92 -8.76 7.94 16.94
N ALA A 93 -7.68 8.68 16.73
CA ALA A 93 -6.31 8.19 16.90
C ALA A 93 -6.00 7.70 18.34
N SER A 94 -6.66 8.26 19.36
CA SER A 94 -6.49 7.77 20.73
C SER A 94 -7.09 6.37 20.94
N CYS A 95 -8.15 6.02 20.17
CA CYS A 95 -8.73 4.68 20.15
C CYS A 95 -7.72 3.68 19.57
N VAL A 96 -7.09 4.04 18.43
CA VAL A 96 -6.03 3.25 17.80
C VAL A 96 -4.91 2.90 18.76
N GLY A 97 -4.30 3.90 19.38
CA GLY A 97 -3.19 3.68 20.30
C GLY A 97 -3.58 2.89 21.57
N ARG A 98 -4.88 2.85 21.90
CA ARG A 98 -5.40 2.04 23.01
C ARG A 98 -5.50 0.58 22.59
N VAL A 99 -6.04 0.29 21.43
CA VAL A 99 -6.14 -1.07 20.89
C VAL A 99 -4.75 -1.64 20.65
N GLU A 100 -3.83 -0.88 20.06
CA GLU A 100 -2.44 -1.31 19.84
C GLU A 100 -1.74 -1.70 21.15
N ARG A 101 -1.86 -0.89 22.19
CA ARG A 101 -1.27 -1.22 23.50
C ARG A 101 -1.90 -2.45 24.14
N ALA A 102 -3.20 -2.65 23.99
CA ALA A 102 -3.87 -3.84 24.48
C ALA A 102 -3.40 -5.09 23.76
N LEU A 103 -3.22 -5.03 22.45
CA LEU A 103 -2.69 -6.13 21.63
C LEU A 103 -1.23 -6.43 21.96
N LEU A 104 -0.37 -5.42 22.08
CA LEU A 104 1.05 -5.57 22.46
C LEU A 104 1.24 -6.12 23.87
N ALA A 105 0.24 -5.99 24.75
CA ALA A 105 0.27 -6.56 26.10
C ALA A 105 -0.11 -8.05 26.13
N VAL A 106 -0.58 -8.62 25.02
CA VAL A 106 -0.89 -10.06 24.91
C VAL A 106 0.41 -10.84 24.75
N PRO A 107 0.67 -11.85 25.60
CA PRO A 107 1.84 -12.71 25.44
C PRO A 107 1.89 -13.35 24.05
N GLY A 108 3.07 -13.34 23.42
CA GLY A 108 3.26 -13.88 22.06
C GLY A 108 2.97 -12.90 20.92
N VAL A 109 2.62 -11.63 21.19
CA VAL A 109 2.51 -10.57 20.19
C VAL A 109 3.84 -9.83 20.08
N SER A 110 4.46 -9.86 18.90
CA SER A 110 5.70 -9.12 18.61
C SER A 110 5.43 -7.73 18.05
N GLN A 111 4.39 -7.60 17.25
CA GLN A 111 3.99 -6.33 16.64
C GLN A 111 2.47 -6.25 16.48
N ALA A 112 1.91 -5.09 16.74
CA ALA A 112 0.51 -4.78 16.47
C ALA A 112 0.41 -3.42 15.78
N SER A 113 -0.36 -3.36 14.72
CA SER A 113 -0.64 -2.13 13.97
C SER A 113 -2.13 -2.03 13.72
N VAL A 114 -2.72 -0.89 14.06
CA VAL A 114 -4.16 -0.65 13.93
C VAL A 114 -4.41 0.51 12.99
N ASN A 115 -5.25 0.32 12.01
CA ASN A 115 -5.62 1.33 11.04
C ASN A 115 -7.07 1.79 11.25
N LEU A 116 -7.22 3.08 11.57
CA LEU A 116 -8.53 3.68 11.83
C LEU A 116 -9.41 3.78 10.57
N ALA A 117 -8.81 3.92 9.39
CA ALA A 117 -9.55 4.12 8.14
C ALA A 117 -10.15 2.81 7.62
N THR A 118 -9.38 1.72 7.75
CA THR A 118 -9.82 0.38 7.35
C THR A 118 -10.53 -0.37 8.47
N GLU A 119 -10.42 0.14 9.73
CA GLU A 119 -10.92 -0.51 10.96
C GLU A 119 -10.32 -1.91 11.15
N ARG A 120 -9.08 -2.12 10.71
CA ARG A 120 -8.35 -3.38 10.81
C ARG A 120 -7.16 -3.26 11.77
N ALA A 121 -6.91 -4.33 12.50
CA ALA A 121 -5.70 -4.53 13.29
C ALA A 121 -4.90 -5.68 12.67
N THR A 122 -3.66 -5.41 12.31
CA THR A 122 -2.70 -6.43 11.86
C THR A 122 -1.80 -6.74 13.05
N VAL A 123 -1.82 -7.98 13.51
CA VAL A 123 -1.04 -8.47 14.65
C VAL A 123 -0.04 -9.50 14.14
N ARG A 124 1.23 -9.28 14.42
CA ARG A 124 2.29 -10.27 14.16
C ARG A 124 2.67 -10.92 15.48
N GLY A 125 2.65 -12.23 15.47
CA GLY A 125 2.96 -13.01 16.65
C GLY A 125 2.33 -14.37 16.61
N VAL A 126 2.43 -15.08 17.74
CA VAL A 126 1.94 -16.45 17.91
C VAL A 126 0.72 -16.52 18.83
N ALA A 127 0.20 -15.37 19.27
CA ALA A 127 -0.96 -15.29 20.15
C ALA A 127 -2.22 -15.84 19.44
N GLY A 128 -3.03 -16.61 20.15
CA GLY A 128 -4.30 -17.12 19.63
C GLY A 128 -5.32 -16.02 19.41
N ILE A 129 -6.18 -16.17 18.39
CA ILE A 129 -7.21 -15.20 17.98
C ILE A 129 -8.10 -14.82 19.17
N ASP A 130 -8.53 -15.79 19.96
CA ASP A 130 -9.40 -15.55 21.12
C ASP A 130 -8.77 -14.63 22.17
N ALA A 131 -7.45 -14.78 22.42
CA ALA A 131 -6.71 -13.92 23.34
C ALA A 131 -6.60 -12.48 22.80
N LEU A 132 -6.41 -12.32 21.49
CA LEU A 132 -6.36 -11.02 20.82
C LEU A 132 -7.72 -10.33 20.88
N VAL A 133 -8.80 -11.03 20.57
CA VAL A 133 -10.19 -10.52 20.64
C VAL A 133 -10.52 -10.12 22.07
N ALA A 134 -10.23 -10.98 23.06
CA ALA A 134 -10.48 -10.66 24.47
C ALA A 134 -9.68 -9.44 24.97
N ALA A 135 -8.47 -9.21 24.46
CA ALA A 135 -7.67 -8.04 24.79
C ALA A 135 -8.31 -6.74 24.24
N ILE A 136 -8.86 -6.79 23.04
CA ILE A 136 -9.57 -5.67 22.41
C ILE A 136 -10.89 -5.38 23.15
N ASP A 137 -11.65 -6.42 23.54
CA ASP A 137 -12.91 -6.28 24.30
C ASP A 137 -12.67 -5.63 25.67
N LYS A 138 -11.60 -5.98 26.37
CA LYS A 138 -11.23 -5.36 27.66
C LYS A 138 -11.08 -3.84 27.59
N VAL A 139 -10.64 -3.33 26.44
CA VAL A 139 -10.49 -1.87 26.23
C VAL A 139 -11.72 -1.23 25.60
N GLY A 140 -12.80 -2.03 25.40
CA GLY A 140 -14.15 -1.55 25.06
C GLY A 140 -14.42 -1.46 23.57
N TYR A 141 -13.76 -2.27 22.74
CA TYR A 141 -13.99 -2.37 21.29
C TYR A 141 -14.33 -3.81 20.93
N ALA A 142 -15.28 -4.00 20.02
CA ALA A 142 -15.57 -5.34 19.48
C ALA A 142 -14.54 -5.70 18.38
N ALA A 143 -14.11 -6.96 18.35
CA ALA A 143 -13.22 -7.46 17.34
C ALA A 143 -13.58 -8.87 16.88
N HIS A 144 -13.29 -9.18 15.61
CA HIS A 144 -13.43 -10.52 15.05
C HIS A 144 -12.32 -10.78 14.03
N ALA A 145 -11.97 -12.05 13.85
CA ALA A 145 -10.96 -12.45 12.86
C ALA A 145 -11.51 -12.24 11.44
N ILE A 146 -10.63 -11.85 10.53
CA ILE A 146 -10.93 -11.75 9.10
C ILE A 146 -10.43 -13.04 8.45
N ASP A 147 -11.34 -13.99 8.22
CA ASP A 147 -11.06 -15.14 7.36
C ASP A 147 -11.29 -14.72 5.91
N GLY A 148 -10.28 -14.84 5.06
CA GLY A 148 -10.25 -14.31 3.69
C GLY A 148 -11.25 -14.93 2.72
N GLY A 149 -12.53 -14.61 2.87
CA GLY A 149 -13.59 -15.02 1.96
C GLY A 149 -14.46 -13.84 1.52
N ALA A 150 -14.86 -13.78 0.24
CA ALA A 150 -15.66 -12.72 -0.37
C ALA A 150 -16.98 -12.38 0.36
N GLN A 151 -17.53 -13.31 1.14
CA GLN A 151 -18.75 -13.09 1.94
C GLN A 151 -18.53 -12.13 3.11
N VAL A 152 -17.36 -12.11 3.72
CA VAL A 152 -17.05 -11.24 4.87
C VAL A 152 -16.94 -9.77 4.43
N ASP A 153 -16.48 -9.53 3.22
CA ASP A 153 -16.36 -8.18 2.67
C ASP A 153 -17.73 -7.58 2.31
N GLU A 154 -18.69 -8.41 1.90
CA GLU A 154 -20.08 -7.97 1.62
C GLU A 154 -20.81 -7.59 2.91
N GLU A 155 -20.71 -8.39 3.97
CA GLU A 155 -21.27 -8.08 5.29
C GLU A 155 -20.63 -6.83 5.91
N ALA A 156 -19.33 -6.64 5.76
CA ALA A 156 -18.64 -5.44 6.23
C ALA A 156 -19.07 -4.19 5.45
N ALA A 157 -19.32 -4.31 4.15
CA ALA A 157 -19.81 -3.23 3.30
C ALA A 157 -21.26 -2.86 3.67
N GLU A 158 -22.13 -3.83 3.91
CA GLU A 158 -23.51 -3.62 4.35
C GLU A 158 -23.57 -2.93 5.72
N LYS A 159 -22.74 -3.36 6.68
CA LYS A 159 -22.63 -2.71 8.01
C LYS A 159 -22.20 -1.25 7.88
N LYS A 160 -21.22 -0.93 7.03
CA LYS A 160 -20.76 0.45 6.78
C LYS A 160 -21.84 1.31 6.14
N ASP A 161 -22.60 0.76 5.21
CA ASP A 161 -23.73 1.47 4.61
C ASP A 161 -24.88 1.68 5.62
N ALA A 162 -25.17 0.70 6.46
CA ALA A 162 -26.13 0.83 7.55
C ALA A 162 -25.70 1.91 8.57
N GLU A 163 -24.41 1.96 8.94
CA GLU A 163 -23.87 3.00 9.82
C GLU A 163 -24.00 4.40 9.19
N ARG A 164 -23.70 4.53 7.89
CA ARG A 164 -23.86 5.79 7.14
C ARG A 164 -25.30 6.26 7.14
N VAL A 165 -26.26 5.36 6.92
CA VAL A 165 -27.70 5.66 6.93
C VAL A 165 -28.14 6.08 8.34
N ALA A 166 -27.72 5.35 9.37
CA ALA A 166 -28.00 5.68 10.77
C ALA A 166 -27.43 7.06 11.15
N LEU A 167 -26.20 7.36 10.76
CA LEU A 167 -25.55 8.64 11.04
C LEU A 167 -26.24 9.81 10.30
N LYS A 168 -26.71 9.59 9.06
CA LYS A 168 -27.51 10.58 8.30
C LYS A 168 -28.82 10.87 9.00
N ARG A 169 -29.53 9.84 9.47
CA ARG A 169 -30.78 9.97 10.21
C ARG A 169 -30.57 10.75 11.52
N ASP A 170 -29.53 10.39 12.28
CA ASP A 170 -29.20 11.04 13.54
C ASP A 170 -28.81 12.53 13.32
N LEU A 171 -28.08 12.84 12.25
CA LEU A 171 -27.76 14.21 11.86
C LEU A 171 -29.02 15.03 11.54
N ILE A 172 -29.90 14.47 10.70
CA ILE A 172 -31.14 15.15 10.32
C ILE A 172 -31.99 15.40 11.58
N LEU A 173 -32.14 14.41 12.42
CA LEU A 173 -32.91 14.52 13.68
C LEU A 173 -32.31 15.58 14.61
N ALA A 174 -30.99 15.53 14.83
CA ALA A 174 -30.29 16.52 15.63
C ALA A 174 -30.47 17.94 15.07
N SER A 175 -30.33 18.12 13.73
CA SER A 175 -30.47 19.42 13.08
C SER A 175 -31.90 19.97 13.18
N VAL A 176 -32.92 19.13 12.98
CA VAL A 176 -34.33 19.52 13.07
C VAL A 176 -34.69 19.94 14.50
N LEU A 177 -34.19 19.22 15.50
CA LEU A 177 -34.48 19.54 16.91
C LEU A 177 -33.63 20.71 17.44
N ALA A 178 -32.39 20.85 16.97
CA ALA A 178 -31.48 21.94 17.40
C ALA A 178 -31.83 23.29 16.73
N ALA A 179 -32.35 23.30 15.51
CA ALA A 179 -32.66 24.53 14.78
C ALA A 179 -33.65 25.45 15.51
N PRO A 180 -34.79 24.99 16.06
CA PRO A 180 -35.67 25.85 16.85
C PRO A 180 -34.99 26.41 18.12
N VAL A 181 -34.17 25.57 18.82
CA VAL A 181 -33.41 26.00 19.99
C VAL A 181 -32.43 27.13 19.63
N PHE A 182 -31.70 26.95 18.54
CA PHE A 182 -30.76 27.95 18.03
C PHE A 182 -31.48 29.26 17.61
N VAL A 183 -32.59 29.14 16.90
CA VAL A 183 -33.35 30.31 16.44
C VAL A 183 -33.93 31.08 17.61
N LEU A 184 -34.46 30.41 18.62
CA LEU A 184 -35.03 31.08 19.79
C LEU A 184 -33.95 31.81 20.60
N GLU A 185 -32.78 31.22 20.82
CA GLU A 185 -31.74 31.84 21.63
C GLU A 185 -30.89 32.83 20.82
N MET A 186 -30.24 32.37 19.74
CA MET A 186 -29.36 33.22 18.94
C MET A 186 -30.15 34.27 18.13
N GLY A 187 -31.36 33.95 17.67
CA GLY A 187 -32.23 34.88 17.02
C GLY A 187 -32.61 36.05 17.95
N SER A 188 -32.87 35.77 19.23
CA SER A 188 -33.14 36.79 20.24
C SER A 188 -31.96 37.75 20.46
N HIS A 189 -30.71 37.28 20.23
CA HIS A 189 -29.52 38.12 20.33
C HIS A 189 -29.14 38.84 19.03
N LEU A 190 -29.40 38.22 17.87
CA LEU A 190 -28.93 38.74 16.57
C LEU A 190 -29.97 39.56 15.82
N ILE A 191 -31.29 39.31 16.00
CA ILE A 191 -32.35 39.94 15.26
C ILE A 191 -33.04 41.00 16.15
N PRO A 192 -32.93 42.31 15.82
CA PRO A 192 -33.60 43.36 16.56
C PRO A 192 -35.10 43.12 16.68
N GLY A 193 -35.62 43.14 17.91
CA GLY A 193 -37.04 42.94 18.16
C GLY A 193 -37.47 41.47 18.41
N MET A 194 -36.67 40.47 18.04
CA MET A 194 -37.01 39.07 18.24
C MET A 194 -37.06 38.68 19.73
N HIS A 195 -36.15 39.23 20.53
CA HIS A 195 -36.22 39.03 21.99
C HIS A 195 -37.57 39.52 22.56
N HIS A 196 -38.00 40.73 22.15
CA HIS A 196 -39.27 41.27 22.60
C HIS A 196 -40.46 40.42 22.08
N TRP A 197 -40.40 39.94 20.85
CA TRP A 197 -41.39 39.05 20.29
C TRP A 197 -41.49 37.72 21.07
N VAL A 198 -40.34 37.06 21.38
CA VAL A 198 -40.34 35.85 22.18
C VAL A 198 -40.90 36.06 23.58
N MET A 199 -40.49 37.18 24.21
CA MET A 199 -40.99 37.56 25.56
C MET A 199 -42.51 37.81 25.58
N SER A 200 -43.03 38.49 24.56
CA SER A 200 -44.45 38.87 24.49
C SER A 200 -45.35 37.71 24.02
N THR A 201 -44.86 36.81 23.16
CA THR A 201 -45.68 35.77 22.49
C THR A 201 -45.58 34.43 23.18
N ILE A 202 -44.36 33.99 23.56
CA ILE A 202 -44.06 32.69 24.13
C ILE A 202 -43.90 32.81 25.66
N GLY A 203 -43.22 33.84 26.12
CA GLY A 203 -42.78 34.04 27.50
C GLY A 203 -41.41 33.34 27.71
N LEU A 204 -40.55 33.99 28.55
CA LEU A 204 -39.19 33.52 28.78
C LEU A 204 -39.14 32.08 29.33
N GLN A 205 -39.94 31.80 30.36
CA GLN A 205 -39.95 30.48 31.03
C GLN A 205 -40.49 29.38 30.12
N ALA A 206 -41.48 29.66 29.32
CA ALA A 206 -42.02 28.69 28.37
C ALA A 206 -41.03 28.41 27.22
N SER A 207 -40.26 29.42 26.76
CA SER A 207 -39.17 29.24 25.82
C SER A 207 -38.06 28.33 26.41
N TRP A 208 -37.67 28.51 27.67
CA TRP A 208 -36.68 27.68 28.34
C TRP A 208 -37.16 26.23 28.52
N TYR A 209 -38.46 26.01 28.83
CA TYR A 209 -39.00 24.65 28.87
C TYR A 209 -39.01 23.97 27.50
N LEU A 210 -39.36 24.70 26.45
CA LEU A 210 -39.29 24.18 25.09
C LEU A 210 -37.84 23.82 24.69
N GLN A 211 -36.89 24.71 24.97
CA GLN A 211 -35.47 24.46 24.72
C GLN A 211 -34.96 23.26 25.53
N PHE A 212 -35.36 23.11 26.80
CA PHE A 212 -35.03 21.97 27.64
C PHE A 212 -35.52 20.66 27.01
N VAL A 213 -36.79 20.57 26.58
CA VAL A 213 -37.37 19.37 25.99
C VAL A 213 -36.65 19.02 24.69
N LEU A 214 -36.46 19.98 23.76
CA LEU A 214 -35.83 19.75 22.49
C LEU A 214 -34.36 19.34 22.66
N THR A 215 -33.61 20.01 23.54
CA THR A 215 -32.21 19.66 23.79
C THR A 215 -32.09 18.29 24.47
N THR A 216 -33.00 17.95 25.42
CA THR A 216 -33.04 16.59 26.00
C THR A 216 -33.22 15.53 24.93
N LEU A 217 -34.12 15.75 23.96
CA LEU A 217 -34.29 14.82 22.84
C LEU A 217 -33.03 14.72 21.97
N VAL A 218 -32.33 15.85 21.70
CA VAL A 218 -31.06 15.85 20.97
C VAL A 218 -30.00 15.02 21.71
N LEU A 219 -29.87 15.20 23.00
CA LEU A 219 -28.85 14.49 23.80
C LEU A 219 -29.20 13.02 24.00
N ALA A 220 -30.46 12.67 24.22
CA ALA A 220 -30.91 11.32 24.54
C ALA A 220 -31.02 10.41 23.30
N ILE A 221 -31.29 10.95 22.10
CA ILE A 221 -31.49 10.16 20.89
C ILE A 221 -30.24 10.25 19.98
N PRO A 222 -29.99 11.30 19.17
CA PRO A 222 -28.82 11.35 18.29
C PRO A 222 -27.51 11.52 19.06
N GLY A 223 -27.52 12.20 20.21
CA GLY A 223 -26.35 12.44 21.07
C GLY A 223 -25.95 11.26 21.95
N ARG A 224 -26.81 10.26 22.15
CA ARG A 224 -26.62 9.13 23.06
C ARG A 224 -25.25 8.44 22.90
N ARG A 225 -24.78 8.31 21.66
CA ARG A 225 -23.50 7.68 21.33
C ARG A 225 -22.29 8.33 22.01
N PHE A 226 -22.31 9.67 22.18
CA PHE A 226 -21.22 10.40 22.84
C PHE A 226 -21.14 10.07 24.32
N TYR A 227 -22.26 9.95 24.98
CA TYR A 227 -22.35 9.63 26.41
C TYR A 227 -22.00 8.16 26.68
N GLN A 228 -22.51 7.25 25.87
CA GLN A 228 -22.26 5.81 26.01
C GLN A 228 -20.79 5.43 25.81
N LYS A 229 -20.04 6.17 24.96
CA LYS A 229 -18.62 5.93 24.73
C LYS A 229 -17.74 6.83 25.60
N GLY A 230 -18.12 8.11 25.79
CA GLY A 230 -17.29 9.12 26.44
C GLY A 230 -17.17 8.94 27.94
N PHE A 231 -18.25 8.68 28.67
CA PHE A 231 -18.17 8.48 30.13
C PHE A 231 -17.42 7.20 30.52
N PRO A 232 -17.63 6.03 29.91
CA PRO A 232 -16.79 4.88 30.22
C PRO A 232 -15.31 5.11 29.91
N ALA A 233 -14.98 5.85 28.85
CA ALA A 233 -13.60 6.19 28.52
C ALA A 233 -12.96 7.08 29.61
N LEU A 234 -13.73 8.05 30.14
CA LEU A 234 -13.30 8.88 31.27
C LEU A 234 -13.05 8.06 32.56
N LEU A 235 -13.98 7.17 32.89
CA LEU A 235 -13.86 6.32 34.11
C LEU A 235 -12.64 5.39 34.01
N ARG A 236 -12.25 5.01 32.81
CA ARG A 236 -11.05 4.19 32.55
C ARG A 236 -9.76 5.02 32.45
N LEU A 237 -9.78 6.32 32.79
CA LEU A 237 -8.66 7.27 32.65
C LEU A 237 -8.05 7.32 31.24
N ALA A 238 -8.88 7.11 30.26
CA ALA A 238 -8.49 7.07 28.85
C ALA A 238 -9.44 7.96 28.01
N PRO A 239 -9.51 9.27 28.29
CA PRO A 239 -10.41 10.18 27.60
C PRO A 239 -10.15 10.21 26.09
N ASP A 240 -11.23 10.33 25.35
CA ASP A 240 -11.24 10.43 23.89
C ASP A 240 -12.08 11.63 23.44
N MET A 241 -12.27 11.76 22.14
CA MET A 241 -13.12 12.81 21.56
C MET A 241 -14.55 12.74 22.09
N ASN A 242 -15.12 11.55 22.29
CA ASN A 242 -16.49 11.41 22.82
C ASN A 242 -16.57 11.91 24.26
N SER A 243 -15.47 11.77 25.02
CA SER A 243 -15.35 12.28 26.40
C SER A 243 -15.42 13.81 26.44
N LEU A 244 -14.72 14.50 25.50
CA LEU A 244 -14.73 15.98 25.42
C LEU A 244 -16.13 16.48 25.10
N VAL A 245 -16.81 15.86 24.14
CA VAL A 245 -18.19 16.20 23.76
C VAL A 245 -19.16 15.92 24.89
N ALA A 246 -19.06 14.75 25.52
CA ALA A 246 -19.95 14.37 26.61
C ALA A 246 -19.83 15.31 27.81
N VAL A 247 -18.60 15.68 28.23
CA VAL A 247 -18.36 16.61 29.31
C VAL A 247 -18.85 18.02 28.98
N GLY A 248 -18.49 18.53 27.77
CA GLY A 248 -18.87 19.88 27.37
C GLY A 248 -20.38 20.05 27.23
N THR A 249 -21.07 19.12 26.57
CA THR A 249 -22.54 19.18 26.40
C THR A 249 -23.27 18.90 27.70
N ALA A 250 -22.78 17.98 28.57
CA ALA A 250 -23.38 17.74 29.89
C ALA A 250 -23.24 18.95 30.80
N ALA A 251 -22.10 19.65 30.77
CA ALA A 251 -21.90 20.86 31.56
C ALA A 251 -22.83 21.99 31.13
N ALA A 252 -22.94 22.27 29.83
CA ALA A 252 -23.84 23.29 29.27
C ALA A 252 -25.32 22.97 29.58
N PHE A 253 -25.74 21.72 29.37
CA PHE A 253 -27.08 21.27 29.63
C PHE A 253 -27.39 21.29 31.12
N GLY A 254 -26.51 20.75 31.98
CA GLY A 254 -26.70 20.72 33.45
C GLY A 254 -26.84 22.11 34.05
N TYR A 255 -25.99 23.05 33.61
CA TYR A 255 -26.12 24.45 34.06
C TYR A 255 -27.47 25.03 33.63
N SER A 256 -27.89 24.82 32.39
CA SER A 256 -29.18 25.31 31.85
C SER A 256 -30.37 24.72 32.59
N VAL A 257 -30.29 23.47 33.01
CA VAL A 257 -31.32 22.83 33.86
C VAL A 257 -31.42 23.51 35.23
N VAL A 258 -30.27 23.79 35.85
CA VAL A 258 -30.26 24.53 37.12
C VAL A 258 -30.83 25.92 36.95
N ALA A 259 -30.45 26.63 35.90
CA ALA A 259 -30.99 27.98 35.57
C ALA A 259 -32.51 27.95 35.32
N THR A 260 -33.03 26.91 34.70
CA THR A 260 -34.46 26.79 34.37
C THR A 260 -35.31 26.40 35.55
N PHE A 261 -34.88 25.39 36.35
CA PHE A 261 -35.72 24.77 37.41
C PHE A 261 -35.36 25.22 38.81
N LEU A 262 -34.09 25.60 39.03
CA LEU A 262 -33.57 25.99 40.35
C LEU A 262 -32.81 27.33 40.32
N PRO A 263 -33.39 28.42 39.76
CA PRO A 263 -32.69 29.68 39.54
C PRO A 263 -32.18 30.32 40.86
N ARG A 264 -32.80 29.98 41.96
CA ARG A 264 -32.40 30.50 43.31
C ARG A 264 -31.06 29.96 43.80
N LEU A 265 -30.54 28.88 43.20
CA LEU A 265 -29.21 28.34 43.53
C LEU A 265 -28.09 29.11 42.80
N LEU A 266 -28.42 29.88 41.80
CA LEU A 266 -27.45 30.65 41.03
C LEU A 266 -27.31 32.06 41.59
N PRO A 267 -26.08 32.62 41.54
CA PRO A 267 -25.83 34.03 41.91
C PRO A 267 -26.66 35.00 41.06
N ALA A 268 -26.99 36.17 41.60
CA ALA A 268 -27.72 37.17 40.84
C ALA A 268 -26.97 37.56 39.55
N GLY A 269 -27.69 37.66 38.44
CA GLY A 269 -27.10 37.95 37.10
C GLY A 269 -26.53 36.74 36.36
N THR A 270 -26.57 35.52 36.93
CA THR A 270 -26.06 34.34 36.27
C THR A 270 -27.14 33.45 35.65
N VAL A 271 -28.41 33.80 35.82
CA VAL A 271 -29.55 33.00 35.35
C VAL A 271 -29.70 33.14 33.83
N ASN A 272 -28.89 32.39 33.07
CA ASN A 272 -28.91 32.26 31.60
C ASN A 272 -28.94 30.76 31.25
N VAL A 273 -29.42 30.46 30.04
CA VAL A 273 -29.42 29.06 29.53
C VAL A 273 -28.45 28.94 28.37
N TYR A 274 -27.93 27.71 28.16
CA TYR A 274 -26.99 27.31 27.10
C TYR A 274 -27.46 26.02 26.42
N TYR A 275 -28.79 25.85 26.32
CA TYR A 275 -29.38 24.69 25.63
C TYR A 275 -29.01 24.65 24.17
N GLU A 276 -28.94 25.84 23.50
CA GLU A 276 -28.52 25.96 22.12
C GLU A 276 -27.10 25.47 21.90
N ALA A 277 -26.19 25.79 22.83
CA ALA A 277 -24.81 25.35 22.77
C ALA A 277 -24.77 23.80 22.79
N ALA A 278 -25.44 23.16 23.76
CA ALA A 278 -25.44 21.70 23.87
C ALA A 278 -26.04 21.02 22.63
N ALA A 279 -27.15 21.53 22.10
CA ALA A 279 -27.86 20.96 20.96
C ALA A 279 -27.09 21.14 19.64
N VAL A 280 -26.59 22.35 19.38
CA VAL A 280 -25.85 22.69 18.15
C VAL A 280 -24.51 22.01 18.10
N ILE A 281 -23.81 21.88 19.24
CA ILE A 281 -22.54 21.12 19.32
C ILE A 281 -22.76 19.67 18.83
N VAL A 282 -23.80 18.99 19.34
CA VAL A 282 -24.12 17.62 18.89
C VAL A 282 -24.40 17.57 17.39
N ALA A 283 -25.21 18.50 16.88
CA ALA A 283 -25.55 18.56 15.46
C ALA A 283 -24.30 18.79 14.56
N LEU A 284 -23.43 19.73 14.93
CA LEU A 284 -22.22 20.05 14.17
C LEU A 284 -21.18 18.93 14.23
N ILE A 285 -21.05 18.24 15.36
CA ILE A 285 -20.17 17.08 15.48
C ILE A 285 -20.70 15.92 14.65
N LEU A 286 -22.02 15.66 14.67
CA LEU A 286 -22.63 14.65 13.80
C LEU A 286 -22.47 15.01 12.32
N LEU A 287 -22.56 16.28 11.95
CA LEU A 287 -22.25 16.75 10.59
C LEU A 287 -20.81 16.44 10.22
N GLY A 288 -19.85 16.78 11.07
CA GLY A 288 -18.43 16.46 10.87
C GLY A 288 -18.22 14.96 10.65
N ARG A 289 -18.83 14.12 11.49
CA ARG A 289 -18.80 12.65 11.39
C ARG A 289 -19.45 12.13 10.11
N PHE A 290 -20.58 12.67 9.72
CA PHE A 290 -21.24 12.28 8.47
C PHE A 290 -20.37 12.61 7.25
N LEU A 291 -19.75 13.79 7.23
CA LEU A 291 -18.83 14.17 6.16
C LEU A 291 -17.59 13.28 6.15
N GLU A 292 -17.08 12.88 7.32
CA GLU A 292 -15.97 11.92 7.46
C GLU A 292 -16.31 10.56 6.86
N VAL A 293 -17.44 9.95 7.25
CA VAL A 293 -17.86 8.63 6.74
C VAL A 293 -18.14 8.68 5.23
N ARG A 294 -18.78 9.77 4.76
CA ARG A 294 -19.01 9.97 3.32
C ARG A 294 -17.71 10.10 2.53
N ALA A 295 -16.70 10.70 3.12
CA ALA A 295 -15.40 10.86 2.50
C ALA A 295 -14.62 9.55 2.42
N LYS A 296 -14.58 8.80 3.51
CA LYS A 296 -13.97 7.46 3.54
C LYS A 296 -14.59 6.54 2.48
N GLY A 297 -15.91 6.61 2.28
CA GLY A 297 -16.60 5.85 1.23
C GLY A 297 -16.17 6.24 -0.20
N ARG A 298 -15.87 7.53 -0.45
CA ARG A 298 -15.39 7.99 -1.76
C ARG A 298 -13.91 7.67 -2.03
N THR A 299 -13.10 7.54 -1.01
CA THR A 299 -11.68 7.16 -1.16
C THR A 299 -11.50 5.67 -1.48
N SER A 300 -12.45 4.82 -1.12
CA SER A 300 -12.51 3.40 -1.53
C SER A 300 -12.97 3.20 -2.99
N GLU A 301 -13.27 4.28 -3.72
CA GLU A 301 -13.78 4.23 -5.10
C GLU A 301 -12.75 3.65 -6.10
N ALA A 302 -11.45 3.83 -5.85
CA ALA A 302 -10.41 3.25 -6.70
C ALA A 302 -10.42 1.71 -6.63
N ILE A 303 -10.50 1.12 -5.43
CA ILE A 303 -10.66 -0.34 -5.27
C ILE A 303 -11.97 -0.81 -5.91
N LYS A 304 -13.08 -0.09 -5.68
CA LYS A 304 -14.36 -0.42 -6.32
C LYS A 304 -14.27 -0.39 -7.86
N ARG A 305 -13.49 0.52 -8.43
CA ARG A 305 -13.26 0.55 -9.89
C ARG A 305 -12.50 -0.70 -10.34
N LEU A 306 -11.45 -1.11 -9.62
CA LEU A 306 -10.71 -2.34 -9.91
C LEU A 306 -11.61 -3.57 -9.80
N VAL A 307 -12.40 -3.69 -8.72
CA VAL A 307 -13.38 -4.78 -8.56
C VAL A 307 -14.41 -4.79 -9.71
N ASN A 308 -14.87 -3.62 -10.15
CA ASN A 308 -15.79 -3.51 -11.28
C ASN A 308 -15.18 -3.85 -12.65
N LEU A 309 -13.84 -4.03 -12.75
CA LEU A 309 -13.21 -4.55 -13.96
C LEU A 309 -13.47 -6.04 -14.14
N GLN A 310 -13.71 -6.77 -13.07
CA GLN A 310 -14.00 -8.20 -13.13
C GLN A 310 -15.31 -8.47 -13.89
N ALA A 311 -15.26 -9.39 -14.85
CA ALA A 311 -16.45 -9.87 -15.53
C ALA A 311 -17.34 -10.62 -14.52
N LYS A 312 -18.66 -10.56 -14.68
CA LYS A 312 -19.60 -11.28 -13.80
C LYS A 312 -19.92 -12.68 -14.31
N VAL A 313 -19.82 -12.88 -15.62
CA VAL A 313 -20.17 -14.10 -16.34
C VAL A 313 -19.00 -14.45 -17.26
N ALA A 314 -18.77 -15.74 -17.45
CA ALA A 314 -17.80 -16.29 -18.40
C ALA A 314 -18.50 -17.24 -19.38
N HIS A 315 -18.11 -17.20 -20.65
CA HIS A 315 -18.58 -18.10 -21.71
C HIS A 315 -17.64 -19.29 -21.76
N VAL A 316 -17.98 -20.40 -21.11
CA VAL A 316 -17.12 -21.59 -20.99
C VAL A 316 -17.55 -22.66 -22.00
N SER A 317 -16.60 -23.21 -22.74
CA SER A 317 -16.83 -24.35 -23.63
C SER A 317 -16.72 -25.67 -22.85
N ARG A 318 -17.84 -26.28 -22.57
CA ARG A 318 -17.92 -27.61 -21.92
C ARG A 318 -18.63 -28.60 -22.84
N GLU A 319 -18.00 -29.74 -23.12
CA GLU A 319 -18.52 -30.78 -24.01
C GLU A 319 -18.89 -30.27 -25.43
N GLY A 320 -18.15 -29.28 -25.95
CA GLY A 320 -18.39 -28.69 -27.28
C GLY A 320 -19.57 -27.72 -27.32
N ARG A 321 -20.14 -27.32 -26.20
CA ARG A 321 -21.18 -26.29 -26.08
C ARG A 321 -20.69 -25.12 -25.22
N ILE A 322 -21.00 -23.92 -25.65
CA ILE A 322 -20.72 -22.71 -24.90
C ILE A 322 -21.85 -22.52 -23.88
N VAL A 323 -21.49 -22.43 -22.62
CA VAL A 323 -22.41 -22.23 -21.49
C VAL A 323 -21.96 -21.00 -20.72
N ASP A 324 -22.93 -20.15 -20.38
CA ASP A 324 -22.70 -18.96 -19.54
C ASP A 324 -22.74 -19.38 -18.08
N ILE A 325 -21.61 -19.19 -17.39
CA ILE A 325 -21.51 -19.48 -15.96
C ILE A 325 -21.03 -18.26 -15.17
N PRO A 326 -21.37 -18.15 -13.89
CA PRO A 326 -20.79 -17.15 -12.99
C PRO A 326 -19.27 -17.33 -12.92
N ILE A 327 -18.54 -16.22 -12.82
CA ILE A 327 -17.06 -16.24 -12.83
C ILE A 327 -16.42 -17.08 -11.71
N ASN A 328 -17.09 -17.19 -10.57
CA ASN A 328 -16.66 -18.01 -9.43
C ASN A 328 -16.77 -19.53 -9.67
N GLU A 329 -17.44 -19.96 -10.75
CA GLU A 329 -17.57 -21.35 -11.14
C GLU A 329 -16.56 -21.76 -12.25
N VAL A 330 -15.74 -20.82 -12.73
CA VAL A 330 -14.67 -21.11 -13.71
C VAL A 330 -13.56 -21.87 -13.02
N LEU A 331 -13.11 -22.95 -13.65
CA LEU A 331 -12.05 -23.80 -13.16
C LEU A 331 -10.76 -23.60 -13.94
N LEU A 332 -9.64 -23.94 -13.32
CA LEU A 332 -8.34 -23.94 -13.98
C LEU A 332 -8.35 -24.92 -15.17
N GLY A 333 -7.90 -24.45 -16.33
CA GLY A 333 -7.89 -25.23 -17.57
C GLY A 333 -9.18 -25.16 -18.41
N ASP A 334 -10.25 -24.51 -17.93
CA ASP A 334 -11.46 -24.28 -18.71
C ASP A 334 -11.12 -23.49 -19.99
N LEU A 335 -11.78 -23.83 -21.12
CA LEU A 335 -11.72 -23.09 -22.36
C LEU A 335 -12.82 -22.04 -22.37
N LEU A 336 -12.41 -20.78 -22.56
CA LEU A 336 -13.30 -19.62 -22.49
C LEU A 336 -13.32 -18.88 -23.85
N GLU A 337 -14.51 -18.51 -24.32
CA GLU A 337 -14.66 -17.63 -25.48
C GLU A 337 -14.80 -16.18 -25.01
N VAL A 338 -14.02 -15.27 -25.60
CA VAL A 338 -14.11 -13.83 -25.35
C VAL A 338 -14.38 -13.12 -26.66
N ARG A 339 -15.55 -12.52 -26.77
CA ARG A 339 -16.02 -11.83 -27.98
C ARG A 339 -15.48 -10.41 -28.07
N PRO A 340 -15.53 -9.79 -29.24
CA PRO A 340 -15.18 -8.38 -29.38
C PRO A 340 -16.01 -7.47 -28.47
N GLY A 341 -15.34 -6.56 -27.76
CA GLY A 341 -15.94 -5.66 -26.78
C GLY A 341 -16.16 -6.26 -25.40
N GLU A 342 -15.95 -7.55 -25.20
CA GLU A 342 -16.09 -8.20 -23.90
C GLU A 342 -14.82 -8.11 -23.06
N ARG A 343 -15.00 -8.23 -21.76
CA ARG A 343 -13.89 -8.33 -20.82
C ARG A 343 -13.39 -9.76 -20.74
N VAL A 344 -12.09 -9.91 -20.66
CA VAL A 344 -11.43 -11.17 -20.33
C VAL A 344 -11.86 -11.60 -18.91
N PRO A 345 -12.50 -12.78 -18.74
CA PRO A 345 -13.08 -13.13 -17.44
C PRO A 345 -12.03 -13.49 -16.38
N VAL A 346 -11.01 -14.26 -16.71
CA VAL A 346 -9.93 -14.72 -15.84
C VAL A 346 -8.61 -14.68 -16.59
N ASP A 347 -7.48 -14.82 -15.89
CA ASP A 347 -6.19 -14.90 -16.56
C ASP A 347 -6.09 -16.19 -17.36
N GLY A 348 -5.53 -16.12 -18.56
CA GLY A 348 -5.46 -17.24 -19.46
C GLY A 348 -4.41 -17.09 -20.55
N GLU A 349 -4.23 -18.18 -21.28
CA GLU A 349 -3.41 -18.25 -22.49
C GLU A 349 -4.32 -18.41 -23.72
N VAL A 350 -4.08 -17.60 -24.74
CA VAL A 350 -4.83 -17.67 -26.02
C VAL A 350 -4.50 -19.00 -26.71
N THR A 351 -5.52 -19.84 -26.95
CA THR A 351 -5.38 -21.08 -27.71
C THR A 351 -5.73 -20.90 -29.17
N GLU A 352 -6.71 -20.04 -29.47
CA GLU A 352 -7.17 -19.76 -30.82
C GLU A 352 -7.61 -18.30 -30.96
N GLY A 353 -7.45 -17.75 -32.16
CA GLY A 353 -7.85 -16.39 -32.50
C GLY A 353 -6.68 -15.40 -32.49
N ARG A 354 -6.99 -14.17 -32.94
CA ARG A 354 -6.07 -13.03 -32.95
C ARG A 354 -6.87 -11.75 -32.74
N SER A 355 -6.44 -10.94 -31.79
CA SER A 355 -7.13 -9.69 -31.48
C SER A 355 -6.19 -8.68 -30.83
N PHE A 356 -6.67 -7.45 -30.67
CA PHE A 356 -6.05 -6.43 -29.83
C PHE A 356 -6.78 -6.37 -28.50
N VAL A 357 -6.02 -6.40 -27.40
CA VAL A 357 -6.56 -6.32 -26.03
C VAL A 357 -6.11 -5.03 -25.39
N ASP A 358 -7.06 -4.28 -24.85
CA ASP A 358 -6.80 -3.06 -24.08
C ASP A 358 -6.48 -3.46 -22.64
N GLU A 359 -5.21 -3.31 -22.28
CA GLU A 359 -4.67 -3.59 -20.95
C GLU A 359 -4.45 -2.33 -20.12
N SER A 360 -4.87 -1.16 -20.62
CA SER A 360 -4.63 0.16 -19.98
C SER A 360 -5.14 0.27 -18.55
N MET A 361 -6.20 -0.47 -18.23
CA MET A 361 -6.77 -0.51 -16.88
C MET A 361 -5.85 -1.15 -15.83
N ILE A 362 -4.88 -1.95 -16.27
CA ILE A 362 -3.93 -2.69 -15.42
C ILE A 362 -2.52 -2.11 -15.56
N THR A 363 -2.05 -1.94 -16.78
CA THR A 363 -0.69 -1.47 -17.07
C THR A 363 -0.55 0.05 -17.02
N GLY A 364 -1.65 0.77 -17.25
CA GLY A 364 -1.66 2.22 -17.44
C GLY A 364 -1.25 2.65 -18.85
N GLU A 365 -0.89 1.72 -19.75
CA GLU A 365 -0.48 2.01 -21.14
C GLU A 365 -1.68 2.05 -22.08
N PRO A 366 -1.89 3.15 -22.82
CA PRO A 366 -3.13 3.34 -23.60
C PRO A 366 -3.16 2.57 -24.92
N ILE A 367 -2.05 1.97 -25.36
CA ILE A 367 -1.95 1.28 -26.65
C ILE A 367 -2.40 -0.18 -26.46
N PRO A 368 -3.44 -0.63 -27.19
CA PRO A 368 -3.86 -2.02 -27.15
C PRO A 368 -2.76 -2.97 -27.66
N VAL A 369 -2.59 -4.08 -26.96
CA VAL A 369 -1.57 -5.10 -27.25
C VAL A 369 -2.16 -6.18 -28.14
N GLU A 370 -1.43 -6.57 -29.20
CA GLU A 370 -1.83 -7.67 -30.06
C GLU A 370 -1.64 -9.01 -29.32
N LYS A 371 -2.67 -9.86 -29.34
CA LYS A 371 -2.67 -11.20 -28.77
C LYS A 371 -3.02 -12.23 -29.83
N SER A 372 -2.24 -13.30 -29.87
CA SER A 372 -2.39 -14.45 -30.75
C SER A 372 -2.18 -15.75 -29.98
N ALA A 373 -2.34 -16.90 -30.60
CA ALA A 373 -2.15 -18.19 -29.94
C ALA A 373 -0.79 -18.26 -29.22
N GLY A 374 -0.79 -18.70 -27.98
CA GLY A 374 0.36 -18.71 -27.05
C GLY A 374 0.56 -17.40 -26.27
N SER A 375 -0.21 -16.33 -26.53
CA SER A 375 -0.12 -15.07 -25.78
C SER A 375 -0.89 -15.16 -24.48
N GLY A 376 -0.29 -14.68 -23.36
CA GLY A 376 -0.98 -14.50 -22.09
C GLY A 376 -1.95 -13.31 -22.14
N VAL A 377 -3.10 -13.46 -21.50
CA VAL A 377 -4.11 -12.39 -21.28
C VAL A 377 -4.51 -12.31 -19.82
N VAL A 378 -4.83 -11.13 -19.37
CA VAL A 378 -5.14 -10.83 -17.96
C VAL A 378 -6.63 -10.56 -17.81
N GLY A 379 -7.23 -11.15 -16.78
CA GLY A 379 -8.63 -10.94 -16.41
C GLY A 379 -8.94 -9.47 -16.10
N GLY A 380 -10.09 -8.97 -16.61
CA GLY A 380 -10.50 -7.56 -16.47
C GLY A 380 -10.10 -6.64 -17.62
N THR A 381 -9.19 -7.07 -18.52
CA THR A 381 -8.82 -6.37 -19.77
C THR A 381 -9.93 -6.48 -20.80
N VAL A 382 -9.92 -5.63 -21.84
CA VAL A 382 -11.00 -5.56 -22.81
C VAL A 382 -10.53 -6.04 -24.18
N ASN A 383 -11.16 -7.08 -24.70
CA ASN A 383 -10.94 -7.57 -26.05
C ASN A 383 -11.58 -6.64 -27.10
N GLN A 384 -10.86 -6.22 -28.15
CA GLN A 384 -11.35 -5.18 -29.07
C GLN A 384 -11.98 -5.73 -30.36
N LYS A 385 -11.23 -6.40 -31.22
CA LYS A 385 -11.66 -6.62 -32.63
C LYS A 385 -11.92 -8.07 -33.03
N GLY A 386 -11.15 -9.02 -32.52
CA GLY A 386 -11.26 -10.44 -32.86
C GLY A 386 -11.91 -11.24 -31.72
N ALA A 387 -12.44 -12.42 -32.04
CA ALA A 387 -12.79 -13.37 -30.99
C ALA A 387 -11.52 -14.12 -30.53
N LEU A 388 -11.40 -14.39 -29.23
CA LEU A 388 -10.31 -15.14 -28.64
C LEU A 388 -10.86 -16.35 -27.90
N THR A 389 -10.23 -17.49 -28.07
CA THR A 389 -10.43 -18.65 -27.20
C THR A 389 -9.25 -18.74 -26.23
N LEU A 390 -9.53 -18.79 -24.94
CA LEU A 390 -8.56 -18.77 -23.88
C LEU A 390 -8.61 -20.07 -23.09
N ARG A 391 -7.46 -20.52 -22.58
CA ARG A 391 -7.39 -21.54 -21.54
C ARG A 391 -7.11 -20.84 -20.22
N ALA A 392 -7.96 -21.02 -19.20
CA ALA A 392 -7.78 -20.43 -17.89
C ALA A 392 -6.47 -20.91 -17.23
N THR A 393 -5.59 -19.99 -16.87
CA THR A 393 -4.30 -20.26 -16.20
C THR A 393 -4.33 -19.82 -14.73
N ALA A 394 -5.18 -18.87 -14.34
CA ALA A 394 -5.43 -18.53 -12.94
C ALA A 394 -6.89 -18.12 -12.76
N VAL A 395 -7.48 -18.50 -11.61
CA VAL A 395 -8.89 -18.28 -11.29
C VAL A 395 -9.08 -17.73 -9.86
N GLY A 396 -10.19 -17.07 -9.61
CA GLY A 396 -10.55 -16.58 -8.28
C GLY A 396 -9.50 -15.64 -7.69
N GLY A 397 -9.06 -15.90 -6.45
CA GLY A 397 -8.07 -15.08 -5.74
C GLY A 397 -6.64 -15.15 -6.30
N GLN A 398 -6.38 -16.03 -7.27
CA GLN A 398 -5.06 -16.17 -7.91
C GLN A 398 -4.91 -15.32 -9.17
N THR A 399 -5.99 -14.70 -9.67
CA THR A 399 -5.92 -13.82 -10.84
C THR A 399 -5.09 -12.57 -10.52
N MET A 400 -4.40 -12.03 -11.54
CA MET A 400 -3.60 -10.81 -11.46
C MET A 400 -4.43 -9.64 -10.88
N LEU A 401 -5.66 -9.48 -11.34
CA LEU A 401 -6.57 -8.44 -10.84
C LEU A 401 -6.87 -8.62 -9.34
N ALA A 402 -7.10 -9.84 -8.86
CA ALA A 402 -7.31 -10.11 -7.45
C ALA A 402 -6.05 -9.84 -6.61
N GLN A 403 -4.86 -10.13 -7.16
CA GLN A 403 -3.58 -9.80 -6.52
C GLN A 403 -3.37 -8.28 -6.44
N ILE A 404 -3.66 -7.53 -7.50
CA ILE A 404 -3.60 -6.06 -7.52
C ILE A 404 -4.50 -5.47 -6.43
N ILE A 405 -5.76 -5.92 -6.35
CA ILE A 405 -6.71 -5.46 -5.33
C ILE A 405 -6.13 -5.70 -3.94
N ARG A 406 -5.59 -6.88 -3.68
CA ARG A 406 -5.00 -7.27 -2.40
C ARG A 406 -3.78 -6.41 -2.03
N LEU A 407 -2.90 -6.12 -3.00
CA LEU A 407 -1.74 -5.25 -2.78
C LEU A 407 -2.17 -3.82 -2.42
N VAL A 408 -3.19 -3.27 -3.11
CA VAL A 408 -3.72 -1.94 -2.80
C VAL A 408 -4.36 -1.91 -1.41
N GLU A 409 -5.10 -2.94 -1.03
CA GLU A 409 -5.68 -3.07 0.32
C GLU A 409 -4.62 -3.14 1.41
N GLN A 410 -3.57 -3.94 1.22
CA GLN A 410 -2.44 -4.05 2.15
C GLN A 410 -1.72 -2.71 2.32
N ALA A 411 -1.44 -2.00 1.21
CA ALA A 411 -0.84 -0.67 1.27
C ALA A 411 -1.70 0.33 2.05
N GLN A 412 -3.01 0.31 1.83
CA GLN A 412 -3.96 1.17 2.54
C GLN A 412 -4.10 0.79 4.01
N GLY A 413 -3.95 -0.50 4.34
CA GLY A 413 -3.99 -1.03 5.70
C GLY A 413 -2.73 -0.74 6.51
N SER A 414 -1.60 -0.49 5.87
CA SER A 414 -0.32 -0.29 6.54
C SER A 414 -0.22 1.08 7.23
N LYS A 415 0.49 1.13 8.37
CA LYS A 415 0.66 2.36 9.16
C LYS A 415 1.99 3.03 8.83
N LEU A 416 1.93 4.28 8.40
CA LEU A 416 3.13 5.07 8.14
C LEU A 416 3.84 5.49 9.44
N PRO A 417 5.19 5.63 9.46
CA PRO A 417 5.93 6.18 10.58
C PRO A 417 5.41 7.54 11.04
N ILE A 418 5.04 8.43 10.12
CA ILE A 418 4.44 9.73 10.44
C ILE A 418 3.10 9.60 11.18
N GLN A 419 2.30 8.59 10.85
CA GLN A 419 1.04 8.32 11.54
C GLN A 419 1.27 7.86 12.98
N ALA A 420 2.27 7.00 13.22
CA ALA A 420 2.63 6.56 14.56
C ALA A 420 3.02 7.73 15.48
N VAL A 421 3.74 8.73 14.93
CA VAL A 421 4.08 9.96 15.67
C VAL A 421 2.81 10.75 16.01
N VAL A 422 1.89 10.92 15.05
CA VAL A 422 0.62 11.66 15.26
C VAL A 422 -0.23 10.97 16.32
N ASP A 423 -0.34 9.66 16.29
CA ASP A 423 -1.11 8.90 17.29
C ASP A 423 -0.52 9.08 18.70
N LYS A 424 0.81 9.04 18.83
CA LYS A 424 1.51 9.28 20.10
C LYS A 424 1.26 10.70 20.65
N VAL A 425 1.29 11.71 19.78
CA VAL A 425 0.97 13.09 20.17
C VAL A 425 -0.48 13.19 20.62
N THR A 426 -1.41 12.57 19.91
CA THR A 426 -2.85 12.62 20.22
C THR A 426 -3.18 11.99 21.59
N LEU A 427 -2.45 10.96 22.00
CA LEU A 427 -2.63 10.33 23.33
C LEU A 427 -2.40 11.30 24.50
N TRP A 428 -1.47 12.24 24.36
CA TRP A 428 -1.16 13.25 25.36
C TRP A 428 -2.01 14.53 25.20
N PHE A 429 -2.45 14.80 23.99
CA PHE A 429 -3.17 16.01 23.64
C PHE A 429 -4.52 16.11 24.37
N VAL A 430 -5.32 15.04 24.38
CA VAL A 430 -6.66 15.05 24.98
C VAL A 430 -6.61 15.29 26.52
N PRO A 431 -5.77 14.58 27.31
CA PRO A 431 -5.60 14.91 28.73
C PRO A 431 -5.10 16.33 28.96
N ALA A 432 -4.16 16.83 28.16
CA ALA A 432 -3.64 18.19 28.27
C ALA A 432 -4.73 19.25 28.04
N VAL A 433 -5.61 19.02 27.05
CA VAL A 433 -6.77 19.88 26.79
C VAL A 433 -7.76 19.89 27.95
N MET A 434 -8.04 18.74 28.54
CA MET A 434 -8.92 18.66 29.71
C MET A 434 -8.35 19.44 30.90
N LEU A 435 -7.04 19.36 31.10
CA LEU A 435 -6.36 20.18 32.13
C LEU A 435 -6.42 21.68 31.80
N ALA A 436 -6.21 22.04 30.53
CA ALA A 436 -6.33 23.43 30.08
C ALA A 436 -7.75 23.99 30.27
N ALA A 437 -8.78 23.18 29.97
CA ALA A 437 -10.17 23.56 30.18
C ALA A 437 -10.48 23.73 31.69
N LEU A 438 -9.98 22.83 32.56
CA LEU A 438 -10.11 22.96 34.02
C LEU A 438 -9.39 24.20 34.53
N ALA A 439 -8.17 24.45 34.08
CA ALA A 439 -7.43 25.66 34.43
C ALA A 439 -8.16 26.92 33.98
N THR A 440 -8.69 26.92 32.75
CA THR A 440 -9.52 28.03 32.23
C THR A 440 -10.73 28.23 33.12
N PHE A 441 -11.44 27.19 33.48
CA PHE A 441 -12.59 27.25 34.37
C PHE A 441 -12.21 27.91 35.71
N LEU A 442 -11.14 27.43 36.37
CA LEU A 442 -10.69 27.95 37.65
C LEU A 442 -10.22 29.40 37.60
N VAL A 443 -9.46 29.77 36.56
CA VAL A 443 -8.98 31.15 36.35
C VAL A 443 -10.17 32.12 36.20
N TRP A 444 -11.15 31.79 35.37
CA TRP A 444 -12.32 32.60 35.17
C TRP A 444 -13.25 32.66 36.39
N LEU A 445 -13.32 31.54 37.14
CA LEU A 445 -14.11 31.52 38.38
C LEU A 445 -13.53 32.41 39.46
N ILE A 446 -12.18 32.50 39.57
CA ILE A 446 -11.48 33.26 40.63
C ILE A 446 -11.26 34.72 40.22
N PHE A 447 -10.85 34.96 38.98
CA PHE A 447 -10.42 36.29 38.49
C PHE A 447 -11.38 36.92 37.49
N GLY A 448 -12.38 36.20 37.00
CA GLY A 448 -13.32 36.67 36.00
C GLY A 448 -14.26 37.76 36.55
N PRO A 449 -14.79 38.64 35.69
CA PRO A 449 -15.80 39.59 36.07
C PRO A 449 -17.12 38.88 36.46
N SER A 450 -17.94 39.58 37.23
CA SER A 450 -19.27 39.05 37.52
C SER A 450 -20.16 39.06 36.27
N PRO A 451 -20.83 37.96 35.92
CA PRO A 451 -21.00 36.71 36.64
C PRO A 451 -19.90 35.67 36.32
N ALA A 452 -18.92 35.50 37.20
CA ALA A 452 -17.71 34.69 37.01
C ALA A 452 -17.99 33.23 36.63
N LEU A 453 -18.99 32.61 37.27
CA LEU A 453 -19.36 31.21 36.97
C LEU A 453 -19.79 31.01 35.52
N THR A 454 -20.53 31.93 34.96
CA THR A 454 -20.98 31.89 33.55
C THR A 454 -19.79 31.96 32.58
N PHE A 455 -18.89 32.93 32.80
CA PHE A 455 -17.67 33.07 32.03
C PHE A 455 -16.76 31.84 32.15
N ALA A 456 -16.60 31.31 33.34
CA ALA A 456 -15.82 30.10 33.59
C ALA A 456 -16.36 28.89 32.77
N LEU A 457 -17.68 28.67 32.83
CA LEU A 457 -18.31 27.58 32.13
C LEU A 457 -18.20 27.69 30.63
N VAL A 458 -18.57 28.87 30.07
CA VAL A 458 -18.58 29.10 28.61
C VAL A 458 -17.19 28.94 28.02
N ASN A 459 -16.17 29.55 28.64
CA ASN A 459 -14.79 29.44 28.15
C ASN A 459 -14.21 28.04 28.29
N ALA A 460 -14.49 27.34 29.40
CA ALA A 460 -14.04 25.95 29.56
C ALA A 460 -14.66 25.01 28.53
N VAL A 461 -15.98 25.14 28.26
CA VAL A 461 -16.69 24.39 27.23
C VAL A 461 -16.15 24.72 25.84
N ALA A 462 -15.90 26.01 25.54
CA ALA A 462 -15.30 26.43 24.27
C ALA A 462 -13.92 25.80 24.06
N VAL A 463 -13.06 25.73 25.11
CA VAL A 463 -11.76 25.05 25.05
C VAL A 463 -11.90 23.56 24.77
N LEU A 464 -12.82 22.86 25.45
CA LEU A 464 -13.05 21.43 25.24
C LEU A 464 -13.48 21.11 23.78
N ILE A 465 -14.28 21.98 23.18
CA ILE A 465 -14.84 21.75 21.86
C ILE A 465 -13.84 22.09 20.78
N ILE A 466 -13.21 23.28 20.83
CA ILE A 466 -12.28 23.72 19.78
C ILE A 466 -11.05 22.80 19.68
N ALA A 467 -10.65 22.22 20.79
CA ALA A 467 -9.50 21.35 20.86
C ALA A 467 -9.76 19.90 20.37
N CYS A 468 -10.96 19.59 19.90
CA CYS A 468 -11.24 18.26 19.36
C CYS A 468 -10.34 17.94 18.15
N PRO A 469 -9.49 16.91 18.19
CA PRO A 469 -8.57 16.60 17.11
C PRO A 469 -9.22 15.77 15.97
N CYS A 470 -10.46 16.12 15.57
CA CYS A 470 -11.25 15.33 14.63
C CYS A 470 -10.58 15.22 13.25
N ALA A 471 -10.05 16.34 12.73
CA ALA A 471 -9.39 16.38 11.43
C ALA A 471 -8.05 15.61 11.40
N MET A 472 -7.38 15.49 12.55
CA MET A 472 -6.09 14.83 12.69
C MET A 472 -6.17 13.32 12.36
N GLY A 473 -7.22 12.65 12.80
CA GLY A 473 -7.45 11.23 12.52
C GLY A 473 -7.70 10.92 11.04
N LEU A 474 -8.06 11.94 10.23
CA LEU A 474 -8.31 11.82 8.80
C LEU A 474 -7.11 12.20 7.93
N ALA A 475 -6.25 13.08 8.42
CA ALA A 475 -5.20 13.73 7.65
C ALA A 475 -4.29 12.75 6.91
N THR A 476 -3.84 11.69 7.59
CA THR A 476 -2.93 10.69 7.04
C THR A 476 -3.66 9.62 6.24
N PRO A 477 -4.66 8.89 6.79
CA PRO A 477 -5.28 7.77 6.08
C PRO A 477 -5.95 8.18 4.77
N THR A 478 -6.65 9.32 4.76
CA THR A 478 -7.35 9.77 3.54
C THR A 478 -6.37 10.10 2.42
N SER A 479 -5.24 10.76 2.73
CA SER A 479 -4.23 11.07 1.73
C SER A 479 -3.53 9.80 1.20
N ILE A 480 -3.27 8.81 2.06
CA ILE A 480 -2.73 7.51 1.64
C ILE A 480 -3.70 6.82 0.68
N MET A 481 -4.97 6.69 1.08
CA MET A 481 -5.99 6.01 0.26
C MET A 481 -6.16 6.65 -1.11
N VAL A 482 -6.16 8.00 -1.19
CA VAL A 482 -6.25 8.72 -2.47
C VAL A 482 -4.97 8.57 -3.26
N GLY A 483 -3.80 8.67 -2.61
CA GLY A 483 -2.49 8.55 -3.26
C GLY A 483 -2.25 7.14 -3.82
N THR A 484 -2.45 6.09 -3.01
CA THR A 484 -2.28 4.70 -3.48
C THR A 484 -3.31 4.32 -4.54
N GLY A 485 -4.56 4.81 -4.41
CA GLY A 485 -5.57 4.63 -5.44
C GLY A 485 -5.19 5.29 -6.77
N ARG A 486 -4.62 6.52 -6.72
CA ARG A 486 -4.11 7.18 -7.92
C ARG A 486 -2.88 6.47 -8.50
N GLY A 487 -2.02 5.91 -7.63
CA GLY A 487 -0.91 5.05 -8.05
C GLY A 487 -1.39 3.84 -8.83
N ALA A 488 -2.38 3.12 -8.31
CA ALA A 488 -2.95 1.95 -8.96
C ALA A 488 -3.56 2.28 -10.35
N GLU A 489 -4.24 3.43 -10.50
CA GLU A 489 -4.73 3.92 -11.80
C GLU A 489 -3.61 4.20 -12.82
N MET A 490 -2.38 4.42 -12.35
CA MET A 490 -1.18 4.66 -13.17
C MET A 490 -0.28 3.42 -13.30
N GLY A 491 -0.76 2.25 -12.90
CA GLY A 491 0.05 1.02 -12.88
C GLY A 491 1.16 1.01 -11.82
N VAL A 492 1.12 1.87 -10.81
CA VAL A 492 2.06 1.92 -9.70
C VAL A 492 1.41 1.36 -8.44
N LEU A 493 1.82 0.17 -8.04
CA LEU A 493 1.26 -0.53 -6.90
C LEU A 493 2.22 -0.46 -5.70
N PHE A 494 1.83 0.24 -4.66
CA PHE A 494 2.54 0.21 -3.39
C PHE A 494 2.10 -1.04 -2.61
N ARG A 495 3.03 -1.92 -2.29
CA ARG A 495 2.78 -3.12 -1.48
C ARG A 495 2.80 -2.80 0.01
N LYS A 496 3.71 -1.92 0.40
CA LYS A 496 3.83 -1.41 1.78
C LYS A 496 3.59 0.09 1.79
N GLY A 497 2.72 0.56 2.68
CA GLY A 497 2.50 2.01 2.82
C GLY A 497 3.76 2.76 3.25
N GLU A 498 4.66 2.12 4.00
CA GLU A 498 5.94 2.69 4.40
C GLU A 498 6.80 3.07 3.19
N ALA A 499 6.77 2.26 2.11
CA ALA A 499 7.46 2.57 0.85
C ALA A 499 7.05 3.93 0.29
N LEU A 500 5.77 4.33 0.45
CA LEU A 500 5.29 5.65 0.05
C LEU A 500 6.03 6.78 0.80
N GLN A 501 6.42 6.57 2.06
CA GLN A 501 7.19 7.56 2.81
C GLN A 501 8.67 7.53 2.48
N LEU A 502 9.28 6.35 2.37
CA LEU A 502 10.71 6.17 2.13
C LEU A 502 11.10 6.61 0.71
N LEU A 503 10.27 6.28 -0.29
CA LEU A 503 10.53 6.62 -1.69
C LEU A 503 10.63 8.15 -1.93
N LYS A 504 9.90 8.96 -1.17
CA LYS A 504 10.01 10.42 -1.19
C LYS A 504 11.42 10.92 -0.83
N ASP A 505 12.10 10.22 0.07
CA ASP A 505 13.37 10.63 0.65
C ASP A 505 14.58 10.03 -0.11
N ALA A 506 14.34 9.19 -1.13
CA ALA A 506 15.38 8.64 -2.00
C ALA A 506 16.27 9.74 -2.59
N LYS A 507 17.57 9.50 -2.64
CA LYS A 507 18.61 10.37 -3.19
C LYS A 507 19.22 9.81 -4.47
N VAL A 508 19.26 8.50 -4.57
CA VAL A 508 19.76 7.78 -5.72
C VAL A 508 18.79 6.67 -6.12
N VAL A 509 18.61 6.50 -7.42
CA VAL A 509 17.88 5.38 -8.00
C VAL A 509 18.91 4.49 -8.67
N ALA A 510 19.14 3.32 -8.10
CA ALA A 510 19.97 2.29 -8.71
C ALA A 510 19.09 1.39 -9.58
N VAL A 511 19.52 1.13 -10.79
CA VAL A 511 18.72 0.42 -11.80
C VAL A 511 19.55 -0.75 -12.33
N ASP A 512 18.96 -1.94 -12.39
CA ASP A 512 19.55 -3.03 -13.15
C ASP A 512 19.53 -2.71 -14.65
N LYS A 513 20.49 -3.23 -15.39
CA LYS A 513 20.54 -2.98 -16.84
C LYS A 513 19.55 -3.82 -17.59
N THR A 514 19.66 -5.14 -17.46
CA THR A 514 19.02 -6.14 -18.36
C THR A 514 17.56 -6.28 -18.02
N GLY A 515 16.67 -6.15 -19.03
CA GLY A 515 15.21 -6.22 -18.81
C GLY A 515 14.61 -4.94 -18.19
N THR A 516 15.42 -4.12 -17.53
CA THR A 516 14.99 -2.87 -16.87
C THR A 516 15.27 -1.63 -17.73
N LEU A 517 16.53 -1.32 -18.04
CA LEU A 517 16.93 -0.25 -18.96
C LEU A 517 16.81 -0.69 -20.42
N THR A 518 17.01 -1.99 -20.67
CA THR A 518 17.03 -2.63 -21.97
C THR A 518 15.83 -3.59 -22.13
N GLU A 519 15.61 -4.10 -23.34
CA GLU A 519 14.50 -5.02 -23.61
C GLU A 519 14.68 -6.40 -22.98
N GLY A 520 15.91 -6.75 -22.53
CA GLY A 520 16.23 -8.08 -21.99
C GLY A 520 16.31 -9.16 -23.09
N ARG A 521 16.33 -8.73 -24.35
CA ARG A 521 16.41 -9.59 -25.54
C ARG A 521 17.60 -9.16 -26.40
N PRO A 522 18.74 -9.81 -26.21
CA PRO A 522 19.90 -9.55 -27.05
C PRO A 522 19.58 -9.80 -28.53
N LEU A 523 20.05 -8.92 -29.41
CA LEU A 523 19.92 -9.04 -30.86
C LEU A 523 21.30 -9.05 -31.51
N LEU A 524 21.45 -9.77 -32.62
CA LEU A 524 22.61 -9.68 -33.50
C LEU A 524 22.57 -8.32 -34.20
N THR A 525 23.51 -7.43 -33.88
CA THR A 525 23.53 -6.07 -34.45
C THR A 525 24.56 -5.89 -35.57
N ASP A 526 25.69 -6.61 -35.49
CA ASP A 526 26.76 -6.52 -36.49
C ASP A 526 27.38 -7.89 -36.72
N LEU A 527 27.63 -8.17 -37.98
CA LEU A 527 28.34 -9.34 -38.44
C LEU A 527 29.26 -8.92 -39.59
N GLU A 528 30.55 -8.78 -39.28
CA GLU A 528 31.60 -8.44 -40.27
C GLU A 528 32.46 -9.64 -40.52
N ILE A 529 32.66 -9.93 -41.80
CA ILE A 529 33.30 -11.12 -42.33
C ILE A 529 34.72 -10.83 -42.73
N ALA A 530 35.64 -11.70 -42.38
CA ALA A 530 37.02 -11.66 -42.86
C ALA A 530 37.15 -12.06 -44.33
N ASP A 531 38.23 -11.55 -44.99
CA ASP A 531 38.49 -11.87 -46.39
C ASP A 531 38.56 -13.36 -46.65
N GLY A 532 37.86 -13.79 -47.68
CA GLY A 532 37.84 -15.21 -48.13
C GLY A 532 36.72 -16.07 -47.53
N PHE A 533 35.80 -15.49 -46.76
CA PHE A 533 34.64 -16.15 -46.24
C PHE A 533 33.33 -15.55 -46.79
N ASP A 534 32.29 -16.37 -46.84
CA ASP A 534 30.94 -15.96 -47.25
C ASP A 534 30.04 -15.73 -46.01
N ARG A 535 29.28 -14.63 -45.98
CA ARG A 535 28.48 -14.21 -44.86
C ARG A 535 27.42 -15.24 -44.47
N ALA A 536 26.70 -15.76 -45.49
CA ALA A 536 25.62 -16.71 -45.22
C ALA A 536 26.16 -18.03 -44.67
N GLN A 537 27.31 -18.51 -45.20
CA GLN A 537 27.96 -19.74 -44.72
C GLN A 537 28.53 -19.58 -43.32
N VAL A 538 29.14 -18.42 -42.99
CA VAL A 538 29.67 -18.16 -41.66
C VAL A 538 28.53 -18.10 -40.63
N LEU A 539 27.45 -17.34 -40.96
CA LEU A 539 26.30 -17.23 -40.07
C LEU A 539 25.62 -18.59 -39.85
N ALA A 540 25.47 -19.39 -40.93
CA ALA A 540 24.93 -20.75 -40.83
C ALA A 540 25.72 -21.64 -39.86
N ARG A 541 27.06 -21.64 -39.99
CA ARG A 541 27.94 -22.48 -39.18
C ARG A 541 28.00 -22.00 -37.73
N VAL A 542 28.08 -20.69 -37.50
CA VAL A 542 28.09 -20.08 -36.16
C VAL A 542 26.75 -20.36 -35.44
N ALA A 543 25.64 -20.14 -36.15
CA ALA A 543 24.32 -20.43 -35.59
C ALA A 543 24.10 -21.92 -35.30
N ALA A 544 24.65 -22.81 -36.13
CA ALA A 544 24.62 -24.23 -35.86
C ALA A 544 25.33 -24.57 -34.55
N VAL A 545 26.53 -24.03 -34.28
CA VAL A 545 27.26 -24.24 -33.03
C VAL A 545 26.48 -23.64 -31.86
N GLU A 546 26.01 -22.41 -31.98
CA GLU A 546 25.29 -21.72 -30.91
C GLU A 546 23.90 -22.31 -30.61
N SER A 547 23.31 -23.10 -31.55
CA SER A 547 22.02 -23.76 -31.34
C SER A 547 22.00 -24.72 -30.16
N ARG A 548 23.16 -25.15 -29.66
CA ARG A 548 23.31 -26.02 -28.47
C ARG A 548 23.73 -25.26 -27.20
N SER A 549 23.93 -23.98 -27.31
CA SER A 549 24.29 -23.15 -26.17
C SER A 549 23.02 -22.52 -25.55
N GLU A 550 22.92 -22.56 -24.22
CA GLU A 550 21.80 -21.94 -23.49
C GLU A 550 22.02 -20.42 -23.25
N HIS A 551 23.15 -19.90 -23.73
CA HIS A 551 23.49 -18.49 -23.47
C HIS A 551 22.55 -17.54 -24.26
N PRO A 552 22.09 -16.40 -23.67
CA PRO A 552 21.24 -15.44 -24.37
C PRO A 552 21.81 -14.91 -25.70
N ILE A 553 23.12 -14.73 -25.77
CA ILE A 553 23.84 -14.33 -27.01
C ILE A 553 23.70 -15.39 -28.10
N ALA A 554 23.76 -16.67 -27.75
CA ALA A 554 23.59 -17.77 -28.68
C ALA A 554 22.20 -17.75 -29.34
N ARG A 555 21.17 -17.52 -28.54
CA ARG A 555 19.79 -17.38 -29.04
C ARG A 555 19.67 -16.25 -30.05
N ALA A 556 20.27 -15.08 -29.80
CA ALA A 556 20.26 -13.93 -30.71
C ALA A 556 20.86 -14.27 -32.10
N ILE A 557 21.94 -15.02 -32.11
CA ILE A 557 22.59 -15.46 -33.33
C ILE A 557 21.74 -16.47 -34.11
N VAL A 558 21.13 -17.42 -33.41
CA VAL A 558 20.24 -18.45 -34.00
C VAL A 558 18.97 -17.81 -34.55
N GLU A 559 18.35 -16.88 -33.79
CA GLU A 559 17.18 -16.11 -34.25
C GLU A 559 17.48 -15.31 -35.50
N ALA A 560 18.62 -14.60 -35.57
CA ALA A 560 19.04 -13.87 -36.77
C ALA A 560 19.22 -14.77 -38.00
N ALA A 561 19.84 -15.93 -37.84
CA ALA A 561 19.97 -16.91 -38.93
C ALA A 561 18.59 -17.44 -39.39
N THR A 562 17.68 -17.64 -38.46
CA THR A 562 16.30 -18.12 -38.74
C THR A 562 15.49 -17.05 -39.47
N GLU A 563 15.59 -15.77 -39.08
CA GLU A 563 14.94 -14.62 -39.74
C GLU A 563 15.47 -14.39 -41.17
N GLU A 564 16.77 -14.65 -41.41
CA GLU A 564 17.36 -14.60 -42.73
C GLU A 564 17.01 -15.87 -43.59
N GLY A 565 16.25 -16.82 -43.02
CA GLY A 565 15.86 -18.04 -43.73
C GLY A 565 17.02 -19.03 -43.95
N ILE A 566 18.09 -18.95 -43.16
CA ILE A 566 19.30 -19.75 -43.30
C ILE A 566 19.07 -21.11 -42.61
N ALA A 567 19.24 -22.19 -43.39
CA ALA A 567 19.18 -23.54 -42.84
C ALA A 567 20.45 -23.85 -42.03
N LEU A 568 20.27 -24.37 -40.82
CA LEU A 568 21.40 -24.72 -39.95
C LEU A 568 21.98 -26.08 -40.37
N PRO A 569 23.28 -26.14 -40.66
CA PRO A 569 23.94 -27.41 -41.02
C PRO A 569 24.09 -28.34 -39.80
N ALA A 570 24.27 -29.63 -40.10
CA ALA A 570 24.48 -30.63 -39.06
C ALA A 570 25.84 -30.43 -38.36
N MET A 571 25.88 -30.57 -37.03
CA MET A 571 27.12 -30.47 -36.28
C MET A 571 27.38 -31.70 -35.43
N VAL A 572 28.64 -31.92 -35.10
CA VAL A 572 29.14 -32.96 -34.19
C VAL A 572 30.19 -32.40 -33.26
N ASP A 573 30.54 -33.15 -32.22
CA ASP A 573 31.61 -32.80 -31.26
C ASP A 573 31.45 -31.42 -30.59
N PHE A 574 30.23 -31.09 -30.15
CA PHE A 574 29.98 -29.82 -29.44
C PHE A 574 30.65 -29.82 -28.07
N GLU A 575 31.37 -28.75 -27.79
CA GLU A 575 31.99 -28.50 -26.48
C GLU A 575 31.79 -27.04 -26.07
N SER A 576 31.32 -26.85 -24.85
CA SER A 576 31.25 -25.53 -24.21
C SER A 576 32.44 -25.33 -23.27
N VAL A 577 33.20 -24.26 -23.49
CA VAL A 577 34.36 -23.89 -22.66
C VAL A 577 33.87 -22.76 -21.73
N THR A 578 33.69 -23.09 -20.44
CA THR A 578 33.10 -22.19 -19.47
C THR A 578 33.79 -20.83 -19.42
N GLY A 579 33.04 -19.77 -19.60
CA GLY A 579 33.48 -18.40 -19.59
C GLY A 579 34.38 -17.96 -20.77
N MET A 580 34.54 -18.77 -21.80
CA MET A 580 35.35 -18.47 -23.00
C MET A 580 34.55 -18.51 -24.29
N GLY A 581 33.82 -19.58 -24.55
CA GLY A 581 33.09 -19.74 -25.81
C GLY A 581 32.63 -21.19 -26.06
N VAL A 582 32.24 -21.44 -27.28
CA VAL A 582 31.79 -22.75 -27.74
C VAL A 582 32.53 -23.20 -28.98
N ARG A 583 32.63 -24.52 -29.21
CA ARG A 583 33.22 -25.10 -30.43
C ARG A 583 32.52 -26.37 -30.84
N ALA A 584 32.49 -26.59 -32.11
CA ALA A 584 31.96 -27.84 -32.71
C ALA A 584 32.56 -28.07 -34.10
N THR A 585 32.33 -29.25 -34.67
CA THR A 585 32.61 -29.56 -36.05
C THR A 585 31.30 -29.45 -36.86
N VAL A 586 31.26 -28.55 -37.85
CA VAL A 586 30.10 -28.25 -38.69
C VAL A 586 30.47 -28.49 -40.16
N ASP A 587 29.80 -29.41 -40.84
CA ASP A 587 30.12 -29.82 -42.24
C ASP A 587 31.61 -30.17 -42.44
N GLY A 588 32.20 -30.82 -41.43
CA GLY A 588 33.61 -31.21 -41.45
C GLY A 588 34.63 -30.11 -41.17
N ALA A 589 34.18 -28.87 -40.98
CA ALA A 589 35.03 -27.74 -40.58
C ALA A 589 34.93 -27.52 -39.07
N ARG A 590 36.03 -27.24 -38.42
CA ARG A 590 36.07 -26.88 -37.00
C ARG A 590 35.69 -25.43 -36.82
N VAL A 591 34.63 -25.18 -36.04
CA VAL A 591 34.09 -23.84 -35.78
C VAL A 591 34.24 -23.53 -34.31
N GLU A 592 34.86 -22.43 -33.96
CA GLU A 592 35.02 -21.90 -32.63
C GLU A 592 34.36 -20.50 -32.56
N VAL A 593 33.54 -20.26 -31.53
CA VAL A 593 32.88 -18.97 -31.29
C VAL A 593 33.09 -18.53 -29.84
N GLY A 594 33.53 -17.28 -29.63
CA GLY A 594 33.74 -16.82 -28.25
C GLY A 594 34.43 -15.46 -28.15
N ALA A 595 34.78 -15.08 -26.92
CA ALA A 595 35.47 -13.83 -26.62
C ALA A 595 36.91 -13.79 -27.14
N ASP A 596 37.51 -12.62 -27.14
CA ASP A 596 38.94 -12.38 -27.54
C ASP A 596 39.91 -13.33 -26.81
N ARG A 597 39.71 -13.56 -25.51
CA ARG A 597 40.51 -14.48 -24.71
C ARG A 597 40.45 -15.91 -25.20
N PHE A 598 39.30 -16.33 -25.71
CA PHE A 598 39.14 -17.66 -26.28
C PHE A 598 39.94 -17.81 -27.57
N MET A 599 39.83 -16.83 -28.48
CA MET A 599 40.59 -16.83 -29.72
C MET A 599 42.11 -16.81 -29.45
N ARG A 600 42.59 -16.02 -28.51
CA ARG A 600 44.00 -16.02 -28.10
C ARG A 600 44.46 -17.34 -27.52
N SER A 601 43.63 -18.03 -26.74
CA SER A 601 43.97 -19.37 -26.23
C SER A 601 44.07 -20.43 -27.32
N LEU A 602 43.38 -20.21 -28.43
CA LEU A 602 43.45 -21.06 -29.63
C LEU A 602 44.59 -20.66 -30.61
N GLY A 603 45.32 -19.58 -30.32
CA GLY A 603 46.35 -19.04 -31.19
C GLY A 603 45.82 -18.34 -32.45
N VAL A 604 44.56 -17.97 -32.46
CA VAL A 604 43.94 -17.22 -33.57
C VAL A 604 44.24 -15.73 -33.45
N ASP A 605 44.84 -15.16 -34.50
CA ASP A 605 45.14 -13.72 -34.54
C ASP A 605 43.84 -12.94 -34.85
N ILE A 606 43.40 -12.07 -33.92
CA ILE A 606 42.25 -11.20 -34.04
C ILE A 606 42.59 -9.78 -34.48
N GLY A 607 43.82 -9.49 -34.79
CA GLY A 607 44.31 -8.14 -35.09
C GLY A 607 43.57 -7.45 -36.23
N ALA A 608 43.07 -8.21 -37.22
CA ALA A 608 42.30 -7.68 -38.33
C ALA A 608 40.98 -6.96 -37.89
N PHE A 609 40.40 -7.34 -36.78
CA PHE A 609 39.19 -6.73 -36.23
C PHE A 609 39.42 -5.88 -34.98
N ALA A 610 40.67 -5.61 -34.56
CA ALA A 610 40.95 -4.92 -33.30
C ALA A 610 40.29 -3.53 -33.24
N ALA A 611 40.45 -2.70 -34.28
CA ALA A 611 39.84 -1.36 -34.32
C ALA A 611 38.31 -1.42 -34.38
N LEU A 612 37.73 -2.43 -35.05
CA LEU A 612 36.29 -2.64 -35.09
C LEU A 612 35.73 -3.10 -33.76
N ALA A 613 36.42 -4.00 -33.06
CA ALA A 613 36.05 -4.46 -31.75
C ALA A 613 36.07 -3.32 -30.72
N GLU A 614 37.07 -2.44 -30.77
CA GLU A 614 37.13 -1.24 -29.91
C GLU A 614 35.97 -0.29 -30.21
N ARG A 615 35.64 -0.05 -31.48
CA ARG A 615 34.49 0.77 -31.85
C ARG A 615 33.17 0.16 -31.32
N LEU A 616 32.93 -1.14 -31.59
CA LEU A 616 31.74 -1.85 -31.13
C LEU A 616 31.63 -1.82 -29.59
N GLY A 617 32.71 -2.01 -28.87
CA GLY A 617 32.78 -1.88 -27.41
C GLY A 617 32.41 -0.46 -26.93
N ASN A 618 32.88 0.56 -27.64
CA ASN A 618 32.56 1.97 -27.36
C ASN A 618 31.09 2.32 -27.69
N GLU A 619 30.43 1.54 -28.56
CA GLU A 619 29.02 1.63 -28.87
C GLU A 619 28.15 0.83 -27.87
N GLY A 620 28.76 0.20 -26.87
CA GLY A 620 28.01 -0.61 -25.87
C GLY A 620 27.65 -2.01 -26.34
N LYS A 621 28.24 -2.49 -27.43
CA LYS A 621 28.02 -3.83 -27.99
C LYS A 621 29.08 -4.80 -27.48
N SER A 622 28.73 -6.07 -27.37
CA SER A 622 29.64 -7.12 -26.92
C SER A 622 30.19 -7.87 -28.13
N PRO A 623 31.48 -7.63 -28.53
CA PRO A 623 32.07 -8.31 -29.66
C PRO A 623 32.45 -9.74 -29.31
N LEU A 624 32.10 -10.67 -30.20
CA LEU A 624 32.51 -12.07 -30.23
C LEU A 624 33.25 -12.35 -31.51
N TYR A 625 34.04 -13.38 -31.53
CA TYR A 625 34.79 -13.79 -32.72
C TYR A 625 34.40 -15.19 -33.10
N ALA A 626 34.36 -15.45 -34.40
CA ALA A 626 34.23 -16.75 -34.97
C ALA A 626 35.47 -17.16 -35.71
N ALA A 627 36.00 -18.35 -35.47
CA ALA A 627 37.11 -18.94 -36.21
C ALA A 627 36.61 -20.22 -36.92
N ILE A 628 37.10 -20.49 -38.10
CA ILE A 628 36.81 -21.69 -38.89
C ILE A 628 38.17 -22.29 -39.31
N ASP A 629 38.39 -23.54 -38.95
CA ASP A 629 39.66 -24.28 -39.18
C ASP A 629 40.91 -23.48 -38.74
N GLY A 630 40.82 -22.83 -37.55
CA GLY A 630 41.89 -22.04 -36.97
C GLY A 630 42.15 -20.67 -37.62
N ARG A 631 41.32 -20.26 -38.61
CA ARG A 631 41.36 -18.94 -39.27
C ARG A 631 40.24 -18.05 -38.80
N LEU A 632 40.54 -16.81 -38.47
CA LEU A 632 39.54 -15.81 -38.12
C LEU A 632 38.56 -15.63 -39.28
N ALA A 633 37.28 -15.89 -39.07
CA ALA A 633 36.21 -15.85 -40.08
C ALA A 633 35.31 -14.64 -39.95
N ALA A 634 35.00 -14.23 -38.71
CA ALA A 634 34.12 -13.09 -38.47
C ALA A 634 34.30 -12.48 -37.08
N ILE A 635 33.87 -11.21 -36.93
CA ILE A 635 33.48 -10.60 -35.70
C ILE A 635 31.99 -10.39 -35.68
N ILE A 636 31.40 -10.72 -34.53
CA ILE A 636 29.95 -10.74 -34.31
C ILE A 636 29.67 -9.82 -33.12
N ALA A 637 28.75 -8.89 -33.26
CA ALA A 637 28.34 -8.08 -32.13
C ALA A 637 26.86 -8.33 -31.78
N VAL A 638 26.65 -8.49 -30.50
CA VAL A 638 25.32 -8.65 -29.92
C VAL A 638 25.10 -7.55 -28.92
N SER A 639 23.97 -6.89 -28.95
CA SER A 639 23.59 -5.93 -27.96
C SER A 639 22.12 -6.09 -27.57
N ASP A 640 21.82 -5.73 -26.33
CA ASP A 640 20.46 -5.69 -25.80
C ASP A 640 19.95 -4.24 -25.96
N PRO A 641 18.95 -3.99 -26.82
CA PRO A 641 18.49 -2.65 -27.14
C PRO A 641 17.96 -1.91 -25.90
N VAL A 642 18.32 -0.64 -25.79
CA VAL A 642 17.73 0.25 -24.78
C VAL A 642 16.25 0.48 -25.08
N LYS A 643 15.39 0.32 -24.08
CA LYS A 643 13.95 0.61 -24.26
C LYS A 643 13.74 2.07 -24.68
N PRO A 644 12.85 2.37 -25.63
CA PRO A 644 12.63 3.74 -26.15
C PRO A 644 12.26 4.75 -25.04
N SER A 645 11.61 4.29 -23.98
CA SER A 645 11.17 5.12 -22.84
C SER A 645 12.29 5.45 -21.84
N THR A 646 13.40 4.71 -21.84
CA THR A 646 14.47 4.83 -20.83
C THR A 646 15.13 6.21 -20.78
N PRO A 647 15.54 6.85 -21.91
CA PRO A 647 16.20 8.15 -21.84
C PRO A 647 15.31 9.24 -21.20
N ALA A 648 14.02 9.24 -21.55
CA ALA A 648 13.05 10.17 -21.00
C ALA A 648 12.82 9.93 -19.50
N ALA A 649 12.80 8.67 -19.06
CA ALA A 649 12.64 8.32 -17.65
C ALA A 649 13.84 8.77 -16.80
N ILE A 650 15.06 8.59 -17.30
CA ILE A 650 16.30 9.06 -16.63
C ILE A 650 16.30 10.58 -16.52
N ALA A 651 15.94 11.29 -17.61
CA ALA A 651 15.82 12.75 -17.57
C ALA A 651 14.79 13.23 -16.55
N ALA A 652 13.65 12.54 -16.43
CA ALA A 652 12.64 12.84 -15.42
C ALA A 652 13.13 12.59 -13.98
N LEU A 653 13.93 11.55 -13.74
CA LEU A 653 14.56 11.32 -12.44
C LEU A 653 15.53 12.45 -12.07
N HIS A 654 16.35 12.91 -13.01
CA HIS A 654 17.23 14.08 -12.81
C HIS A 654 16.42 15.35 -12.50
N GLN A 655 15.31 15.60 -13.21
CA GLN A 655 14.41 16.74 -12.91
C GLN A 655 13.81 16.65 -11.50
N LEU A 656 13.59 15.46 -10.97
CA LEU A 656 13.16 15.25 -9.58
C LEU A 656 14.30 15.43 -8.56
N GLY A 657 15.53 15.72 -9.02
CA GLY A 657 16.70 15.95 -8.17
C GLY A 657 17.37 14.68 -7.67
N LEU A 658 17.21 13.57 -8.38
CA LEU A 658 17.77 12.27 -8.05
C LEU A 658 19.00 11.96 -8.90
N LYS A 659 19.94 11.25 -8.32
CA LYS A 659 21.02 10.61 -9.07
C LYS A 659 20.56 9.25 -9.59
N VAL A 660 21.07 8.86 -10.75
CA VAL A 660 20.80 7.54 -11.34
C VAL A 660 22.10 6.72 -11.37
N ALA A 661 22.04 5.52 -10.80
CA ALA A 661 23.17 4.58 -10.82
C ALA A 661 22.75 3.33 -11.61
N MET A 662 23.64 2.77 -12.41
CA MET A 662 23.44 1.49 -13.11
C MET A 662 24.27 0.41 -12.44
N ILE A 663 23.63 -0.73 -12.16
CA ILE A 663 24.29 -1.95 -11.68
C ILE A 663 24.18 -3.01 -12.78
N THR A 664 25.30 -3.60 -13.21
CA THR A 664 25.30 -4.57 -14.31
C THR A 664 26.42 -5.60 -14.18
N GLY A 665 26.20 -6.80 -14.70
CA GLY A 665 27.22 -7.82 -14.87
C GLY A 665 28.12 -7.61 -16.11
N ASP A 666 27.80 -6.65 -16.97
CA ASP A 666 28.59 -6.35 -18.14
C ASP A 666 30.00 -5.84 -17.79
N ASN A 667 30.91 -5.94 -18.76
CA ASN A 667 32.24 -5.35 -18.61
C ASN A 667 32.14 -3.82 -18.48
N ALA A 668 33.18 -3.24 -17.86
CA ALA A 668 33.23 -1.81 -17.55
C ALA A 668 33.11 -0.92 -18.80
N ALA A 669 33.69 -1.30 -19.94
CA ALA A 669 33.67 -0.51 -21.18
C ALA A 669 32.26 -0.40 -21.76
N THR A 670 31.53 -1.52 -21.87
CA THR A 670 30.15 -1.57 -22.35
C THR A 670 29.21 -0.80 -21.41
N ALA A 671 29.36 -1.01 -20.10
CA ALA A 671 28.56 -0.32 -19.09
C ALA A 671 28.75 1.20 -19.13
N GLN A 672 29.99 1.67 -19.24
CA GLN A 672 30.33 3.10 -19.38
C GLN A 672 29.81 3.72 -20.68
N ALA A 673 29.78 2.96 -21.78
CA ALA A 673 29.22 3.42 -23.05
C ALA A 673 27.72 3.70 -22.93
N ILE A 674 26.95 2.74 -22.38
CA ILE A 674 25.51 2.88 -22.15
C ILE A 674 25.24 4.03 -21.17
N ALA A 675 26.00 4.13 -20.10
CA ALA A 675 25.83 5.18 -19.10
C ALA A 675 26.03 6.59 -19.70
N ARG A 676 27.05 6.78 -20.56
CA ARG A 676 27.26 8.05 -21.29
C ARG A 676 26.11 8.38 -22.25
N GLN A 677 25.60 7.38 -22.95
CA GLN A 677 24.47 7.55 -23.86
C GLN A 677 23.19 7.97 -23.12
N LEU A 678 22.93 7.42 -21.94
CA LEU A 678 21.73 7.64 -21.16
C LEU A 678 21.87 8.78 -20.13
N GLY A 679 23.09 9.30 -19.90
CA GLY A 679 23.35 10.32 -18.90
C GLY A 679 23.29 9.79 -17.46
N ILE A 680 23.65 8.52 -17.24
CA ILE A 680 23.69 7.89 -15.91
C ILE A 680 24.90 8.42 -15.12
N ASP A 681 24.68 8.75 -13.83
CA ASP A 681 25.68 9.41 -12.99
C ASP A 681 26.75 8.46 -12.46
N GLU A 682 26.37 7.22 -12.14
CA GLU A 682 27.26 6.25 -11.49
C GLU A 682 27.12 4.87 -12.15
N VAL A 683 28.20 4.12 -12.28
CA VAL A 683 28.21 2.78 -12.88
C VAL A 683 28.92 1.80 -11.97
N VAL A 684 28.26 0.71 -11.65
CA VAL A 684 28.81 -0.45 -10.96
C VAL A 684 28.76 -1.63 -11.92
N ALA A 685 29.87 -1.86 -12.61
CA ALA A 685 30.01 -2.91 -13.63
C ALA A 685 30.64 -4.18 -13.05
N GLU A 686 30.60 -5.27 -13.84
CA GLU A 686 31.21 -6.58 -13.51
C GLU A 686 30.68 -7.19 -12.22
N VAL A 687 29.40 -6.93 -11.89
CA VAL A 687 28.76 -7.38 -10.66
C VAL A 687 28.13 -8.74 -10.90
N LEU A 688 28.55 -9.76 -10.15
CA LEU A 688 27.87 -11.04 -10.11
C LEU A 688 26.51 -10.90 -9.38
N PRO A 689 25.54 -11.80 -9.60
CA PRO A 689 24.23 -11.72 -8.95
C PRO A 689 24.31 -11.54 -7.43
N GLU A 690 25.20 -12.26 -6.75
CA GLU A 690 25.44 -12.17 -5.30
C GLU A 690 26.07 -10.81 -4.89
N GLY A 691 26.80 -10.16 -5.77
CA GLY A 691 27.44 -8.86 -5.56
C GLY A 691 26.50 -7.66 -5.65
N LYS A 692 25.28 -7.81 -6.18
CA LYS A 692 24.31 -6.72 -6.32
C LYS A 692 23.92 -6.11 -4.96
N VAL A 693 23.81 -6.93 -3.93
CA VAL A 693 23.52 -6.50 -2.55
C VAL A 693 24.62 -5.56 -2.04
N GLU A 694 25.89 -5.92 -2.24
CA GLU A 694 27.03 -5.10 -1.81
C GLU A 694 27.11 -3.79 -2.62
N ALA A 695 26.78 -3.84 -3.92
CA ALA A 695 26.69 -2.64 -4.74
C ALA A 695 25.63 -1.66 -4.21
N VAL A 696 24.45 -2.17 -3.82
CA VAL A 696 23.37 -1.38 -3.20
C VAL A 696 23.85 -0.77 -1.88
N ARG A 697 24.50 -1.55 -0.99
CA ARG A 697 25.06 -1.06 0.28
C ARG A 697 26.10 0.04 0.07
N ARG A 698 26.98 -0.12 -0.91
CA ARG A 698 27.99 0.89 -1.25
C ARG A 698 27.35 2.19 -1.72
N LEU A 699 26.37 2.12 -2.61
CA LEU A 699 25.63 3.30 -3.08
C LEU A 699 24.84 3.96 -1.95
N LYS A 700 24.22 3.17 -1.08
CA LYS A 700 23.51 3.67 0.11
C LYS A 700 24.45 4.40 1.07
N ALA A 701 25.65 3.87 1.31
CA ALA A 701 26.65 4.52 2.14
C ALA A 701 27.17 5.84 1.53
N ALA A 702 27.28 5.91 0.20
CA ALA A 702 27.78 7.10 -0.52
C ALA A 702 26.73 8.21 -0.65
N TYR A 703 25.48 7.88 -0.92
CA TYR A 703 24.44 8.84 -1.31
C TYR A 703 23.29 8.97 -0.30
N GLY A 704 23.16 8.05 0.65
CA GLY A 704 22.03 7.98 1.59
C GLY A 704 20.92 7.07 1.09
N GLN A 705 19.67 7.47 1.26
CA GLN A 705 18.52 6.63 0.92
C GLN A 705 18.48 6.27 -0.57
N ILE A 706 18.35 4.96 -0.82
CA ILE A 706 18.41 4.36 -2.15
C ILE A 706 17.09 3.68 -2.53
N ALA A 707 16.64 3.91 -3.76
CA ALA A 707 15.66 3.08 -4.41
C ALA A 707 16.38 2.16 -5.41
N PHE A 708 16.07 0.86 -5.40
CA PHE A 708 16.61 -0.10 -6.37
C PHE A 708 15.51 -0.59 -7.29
N VAL A 709 15.79 -0.64 -8.59
CA VAL A 709 14.85 -1.03 -9.63
C VAL A 709 15.38 -2.26 -10.37
N GLY A 710 14.60 -3.32 -10.43
CA GLY A 710 14.94 -4.57 -11.12
C GLY A 710 13.69 -5.33 -11.58
N ASP A 711 13.87 -6.36 -12.40
CA ASP A 711 12.80 -7.14 -13.02
C ASP A 711 12.85 -8.64 -12.75
N GLY A 712 13.97 -9.16 -12.26
CA GLY A 712 14.25 -10.58 -12.19
C GLY A 712 14.36 -11.20 -10.80
N ILE A 713 14.37 -12.54 -10.77
CA ILE A 713 14.63 -13.35 -9.57
C ILE A 713 16.02 -13.00 -8.99
N ASN A 714 16.99 -12.70 -9.85
CA ASN A 714 18.34 -12.36 -9.46
C ASN A 714 18.46 -11.03 -8.70
N ASP A 715 17.43 -10.18 -8.82
CA ASP A 715 17.37 -8.86 -8.18
C ASP A 715 16.68 -8.90 -6.81
N ALA A 716 15.98 -9.98 -6.48
CA ALA A 716 15.21 -10.09 -5.25
C ALA A 716 16.01 -9.75 -3.97
N PRO A 717 17.27 -10.22 -3.80
CA PRO A 717 18.08 -9.83 -2.65
C PRO A 717 18.44 -8.33 -2.63
N ALA A 718 18.69 -7.73 -3.79
CA ALA A 718 19.00 -6.31 -3.92
C ALA A 718 17.77 -5.41 -3.72
N LEU A 719 16.59 -5.86 -4.20
CA LEU A 719 15.30 -5.23 -3.94
C LEU A 719 15.00 -5.17 -2.44
N ALA A 720 15.25 -6.27 -1.72
CA ALA A 720 15.05 -6.36 -0.28
C ALA A 720 16.05 -5.54 0.54
N GLU A 721 17.29 -5.37 0.08
CA GLU A 721 18.37 -4.61 0.76
C GLU A 721 18.20 -3.09 0.62
N ALA A 722 17.61 -2.63 -0.48
CA ALA A 722 17.35 -1.21 -0.71
C ALA A 722 16.40 -0.62 0.33
N ASP A 723 16.41 0.70 0.51
CA ASP A 723 15.40 1.37 1.34
C ASP A 723 13.99 1.25 0.72
N VAL A 724 13.93 1.21 -0.62
CA VAL A 724 12.73 0.87 -1.37
C VAL A 724 13.09 0.06 -2.61
N GLY A 725 12.59 -1.16 -2.70
CA GLY A 725 12.68 -2.00 -3.89
C GLY A 725 11.50 -1.76 -4.83
N LEU A 726 11.77 -1.53 -6.12
CA LEU A 726 10.76 -1.38 -7.17
C LEU A 726 10.94 -2.51 -8.22
N ALA A 727 9.94 -3.35 -8.36
CA ALA A 727 9.92 -4.38 -9.41
C ALA A 727 9.22 -3.84 -10.66
N ILE A 728 9.83 -4.05 -11.84
CA ILE A 728 9.26 -3.68 -13.15
C ILE A 728 8.56 -4.88 -13.80
N GLY A 729 7.34 -4.63 -14.30
CA GLY A 729 6.55 -5.61 -15.05
C GLY A 729 5.82 -6.62 -14.19
N THR A 730 5.17 -7.56 -14.86
CA THR A 730 4.57 -8.75 -14.26
C THR A 730 5.64 -9.79 -13.90
N GLY A 731 6.80 -9.31 -13.42
CA GLY A 731 7.99 -10.12 -13.14
C GLY A 731 7.70 -11.41 -12.38
N THR A 732 8.68 -12.25 -12.25
CA THR A 732 8.52 -13.51 -11.51
C THR A 732 7.92 -13.23 -10.12
N ASP A 733 7.06 -14.13 -9.66
CA ASP A 733 6.40 -14.02 -8.36
C ASP A 733 7.38 -13.63 -7.23
N VAL A 734 8.62 -14.10 -7.31
CA VAL A 734 9.70 -13.82 -6.34
C VAL A 734 10.14 -12.36 -6.33
N ALA A 735 10.26 -11.71 -7.52
CA ALA A 735 10.64 -10.30 -7.57
C ALA A 735 9.50 -9.41 -7.06
N VAL A 736 8.26 -9.75 -7.41
CA VAL A 736 7.06 -9.07 -6.91
C VAL A 736 6.94 -9.23 -5.40
N GLU A 737 7.23 -10.41 -4.85
CA GLU A 737 7.19 -10.66 -3.41
C GLU A 737 8.29 -9.91 -2.64
N SER A 738 9.44 -9.67 -3.24
CA SER A 738 10.58 -8.99 -2.61
C SER A 738 10.51 -7.48 -2.70
N ALA A 739 9.75 -6.92 -3.66
CA ALA A 739 9.65 -5.49 -3.87
C ALA A 739 8.65 -4.81 -2.93
N ASP A 740 8.88 -3.53 -2.64
CA ASP A 740 7.97 -2.66 -1.90
C ASP A 740 6.97 -1.95 -2.81
N VAL A 741 7.35 -1.74 -4.06
CA VAL A 741 6.54 -1.12 -5.12
C VAL A 741 6.61 -1.99 -6.37
N VAL A 742 5.46 -2.25 -6.99
CA VAL A 742 5.36 -2.99 -8.24
C VAL A 742 4.88 -2.04 -9.33
N LEU A 743 5.63 -1.99 -10.43
CA LEU A 743 5.32 -1.19 -11.61
C LEU A 743 4.76 -2.13 -12.68
N MET A 744 3.46 -2.02 -12.94
CA MET A 744 2.75 -2.92 -13.88
C MET A 744 3.15 -2.71 -15.34
N SER A 745 3.59 -1.49 -15.68
CA SER A 745 4.19 -1.22 -16.97
C SER A 745 5.59 -1.85 -17.05
N GLY A 746 5.89 -2.51 -18.16
CA GLY A 746 7.21 -3.14 -18.39
C GLY A 746 8.37 -2.16 -18.61
N ASN A 747 8.24 -0.89 -18.20
CA ASN A 747 9.18 0.17 -18.52
C ASN A 747 9.56 1.03 -17.30
N LEU A 748 10.66 1.78 -17.44
CA LEU A 748 11.22 2.62 -16.38
C LEU A 748 10.36 3.87 -16.06
N GLN A 749 9.38 4.23 -16.90
CA GLN A 749 8.55 5.44 -16.72
C GLN A 749 7.73 5.41 -15.41
N GLY A 750 7.39 4.23 -14.93
CA GLY A 750 6.71 4.06 -13.66
C GLY A 750 7.50 4.58 -12.46
N VAL A 751 8.85 4.59 -12.52
CA VAL A 751 9.71 4.99 -11.40
C VAL A 751 9.60 6.48 -11.08
N PRO A 752 9.82 7.44 -12.04
CA PRO A 752 9.62 8.85 -11.76
C PRO A 752 8.18 9.16 -11.37
N ASN A 753 7.18 8.45 -11.91
CA ASN A 753 5.77 8.61 -11.53
C ASN A 753 5.52 8.19 -10.08
N ALA A 754 6.07 7.06 -9.64
CA ALA A 754 5.99 6.57 -8.27
C ALA A 754 6.63 7.55 -7.28
N ILE A 755 7.82 8.07 -7.59
CA ILE A 755 8.54 9.03 -6.74
C ILE A 755 7.79 10.36 -6.64
N ALA A 756 7.31 10.89 -7.75
CA ALA A 756 6.55 12.13 -7.78
C ALA A 756 5.23 12.01 -7.00
N LEU A 757 4.53 10.90 -7.15
CA LEU A 757 3.31 10.61 -6.40
C LEU A 757 3.57 10.49 -4.91
N SER A 758 4.67 9.81 -4.52
CA SER A 758 5.13 9.72 -3.14
C SER A 758 5.39 11.10 -2.54
N LYS A 759 6.16 11.97 -3.24
CA LYS A 759 6.43 13.35 -2.83
C LYS A 759 5.13 14.16 -2.66
N ALA A 760 4.21 14.03 -3.62
CA ALA A 760 2.92 14.72 -3.59
C ALA A 760 2.04 14.25 -2.41
N THR A 761 1.96 12.95 -2.18
CA THR A 761 1.13 12.35 -1.12
C THR A 761 1.66 12.71 0.26
N ILE A 762 2.95 12.58 0.51
CA ILE A 762 3.54 12.93 1.80
C ILE A 762 3.51 14.45 2.02
N GLY A 763 3.70 15.25 0.98
CA GLY A 763 3.50 16.71 1.03
C GLY A 763 2.09 17.08 1.45
N ASN A 764 1.08 16.40 0.89
CA ASN A 764 -0.32 16.58 1.23
C ASN A 764 -0.61 16.19 2.69
N ILE A 765 -0.06 15.05 3.17
CA ILE A 765 -0.17 14.63 4.57
C ILE A 765 0.40 15.70 5.51
N ARG A 766 1.60 16.21 5.21
CA ARG A 766 2.23 17.27 6.03
C ARG A 766 1.38 18.53 6.08
N GLN A 767 0.81 18.96 4.95
CA GLN A 767 -0.10 20.11 4.90
C GLN A 767 -1.35 19.87 5.75
N ASN A 768 -1.95 18.69 5.63
CA ASN A 768 -3.14 18.31 6.40
C ASN A 768 -2.85 18.30 7.91
N LEU A 769 -1.73 17.73 8.33
CA LEU A 769 -1.31 17.71 9.72
C LEU A 769 -1.02 19.13 10.23
N PHE A 770 -0.30 19.95 9.47
CA PHE A 770 -0.04 21.32 9.83
C PHE A 770 -1.34 22.09 10.11
N TRP A 771 -2.31 22.03 9.20
CA TRP A 771 -3.58 22.72 9.40
C TRP A 771 -4.39 22.15 10.57
N ALA A 772 -4.39 20.80 10.76
CA ALA A 772 -5.08 20.16 11.85
C ALA A 772 -4.54 20.55 13.24
N PHE A 773 -3.23 20.85 13.35
CA PHE A 773 -2.62 21.31 14.60
C PHE A 773 -2.65 22.82 14.76
N ALA A 774 -2.31 23.56 13.71
CA ALA A 774 -2.09 25.00 13.77
C ALA A 774 -3.35 25.76 14.21
N TYR A 775 -4.51 25.39 13.64
CA TYR A 775 -5.74 26.08 13.97
C TYR A 775 -6.19 25.79 15.43
N ASN A 776 -6.05 24.52 15.90
CA ASN A 776 -6.35 24.19 17.29
C ASN A 776 -5.44 24.95 18.26
N THR A 777 -4.13 24.95 18.00
CA THR A 777 -3.15 25.65 18.83
C THR A 777 -3.41 27.15 18.88
N ALA A 778 -3.81 27.74 17.76
CA ALA A 778 -4.12 29.17 17.69
C ALA A 778 -5.44 29.53 18.42
N LEU A 779 -6.46 28.67 18.29
CA LEU A 779 -7.80 28.99 18.80
C LEU A 779 -8.03 28.57 20.27
N ILE A 780 -7.24 27.64 20.84
CA ILE A 780 -7.35 27.28 22.26
C ILE A 780 -7.14 28.51 23.20
N PRO A 781 -6.11 29.33 23.04
CA PRO A 781 -5.97 30.56 23.85
C PRO A 781 -7.14 31.54 23.65
N VAL A 782 -7.66 31.67 22.43
CA VAL A 782 -8.82 32.51 22.13
C VAL A 782 -10.06 32.00 22.86
N ALA A 783 -10.30 30.68 22.80
CA ALA A 783 -11.39 30.02 23.53
C ALA A 783 -11.23 30.15 25.06
N ALA A 784 -10.00 30.12 25.56
CA ALA A 784 -9.70 30.36 26.96
C ALA A 784 -9.90 31.83 27.39
N GLY A 785 -10.20 32.74 26.45
CA GLY A 785 -10.50 34.14 26.70
C GLY A 785 -9.31 35.09 26.68
N ALA A 786 -8.20 34.72 26.03
CA ALA A 786 -7.00 35.57 25.93
C ALA A 786 -7.25 36.93 25.26
N LEU A 787 -8.28 37.03 24.42
CA LEU A 787 -8.65 38.30 23.77
C LEU A 787 -9.56 39.19 24.63
N TYR A 788 -10.15 38.67 25.68
CA TYR A 788 -11.11 39.40 26.51
C TYR A 788 -10.53 40.62 27.23
N PRO A 789 -9.32 40.58 27.83
CA PRO A 789 -8.77 41.70 28.55
C PRO A 789 -8.50 42.91 27.63
N VAL A 790 -8.28 42.69 26.33
CA VAL A 790 -7.93 43.78 25.37
C VAL A 790 -9.15 44.22 24.57
N TRP A 791 -9.97 43.28 24.10
CA TRP A 791 -11.06 43.56 23.16
C TRP A 791 -12.47 43.23 23.68
N GLY A 792 -12.58 42.61 24.87
CA GLY A 792 -13.87 42.18 25.41
C GLY A 792 -14.52 41.05 24.64
N VAL A 793 -13.77 40.36 23.73
CA VAL A 793 -14.30 39.33 22.83
C VAL A 793 -14.04 37.93 23.43
N LEU A 794 -15.09 37.11 23.43
CA LEU A 794 -15.05 35.72 23.80
C LEU A 794 -15.47 34.82 22.62
N LEU A 795 -14.88 33.64 22.52
CA LEU A 795 -15.26 32.65 21.52
C LEU A 795 -16.46 31.83 22.02
N SER A 796 -17.61 31.98 21.39
CA SER A 796 -18.77 31.14 21.70
C SER A 796 -18.49 29.66 21.38
N PRO A 797 -18.94 28.70 22.22
CA PRO A 797 -18.84 27.26 21.95
C PRO A 797 -19.44 26.83 20.63
N VAL A 798 -20.47 27.52 20.12
CA VAL A 798 -21.08 27.27 18.81
C VAL A 798 -20.12 27.57 17.66
N PHE A 799 -19.42 28.72 17.72
CA PHE A 799 -18.41 29.06 16.71
C PHE A 799 -17.20 28.13 16.79
N ALA A 800 -16.81 27.71 18.00
CA ALA A 800 -15.78 26.69 18.20
C ALA A 800 -16.15 25.37 17.49
N ALA A 801 -17.38 24.88 17.66
CA ALA A 801 -17.88 23.67 17.01
C ALA A 801 -17.96 23.82 15.47
N GLY A 802 -18.36 24.98 14.98
CA GLY A 802 -18.38 25.29 13.55
C GLY A 802 -16.98 25.28 12.93
N ALA A 803 -16.01 25.91 13.57
CA ALA A 803 -14.61 25.91 13.13
C ALA A 803 -14.01 24.50 13.09
N MET A 804 -14.32 23.68 14.09
CA MET A 804 -13.91 22.26 14.15
C MET A 804 -14.49 21.45 12.98
N ALA A 805 -15.79 21.63 12.66
CA ALA A 805 -16.41 20.93 11.52
C ALA A 805 -15.78 21.34 10.18
N LEU A 806 -15.51 22.66 10.00
CA LEU A 806 -14.84 23.17 8.81
C LEU A 806 -13.43 22.65 8.64
N SER A 807 -12.67 22.46 9.72
CA SER A 807 -11.32 21.87 9.66
C SER A 807 -11.32 20.50 9.01
N SER A 808 -12.28 19.64 9.34
CA SER A 808 -12.41 18.32 8.72
C SER A 808 -12.70 18.42 7.21
N VAL A 809 -13.51 19.40 6.79
CA VAL A 809 -13.80 19.65 5.37
C VAL A 809 -12.54 20.11 4.62
N PHE A 810 -11.72 20.99 5.22
CA PHE A 810 -10.46 21.44 4.63
C PHE A 810 -9.47 20.30 4.43
N VAL A 811 -9.23 19.50 5.47
CA VAL A 811 -8.31 18.35 5.40
C VAL A 811 -8.75 17.38 4.32
N LEU A 812 -10.05 17.07 4.26
CA LEU A 812 -10.61 16.20 3.25
C LEU A 812 -10.49 16.78 1.83
N GLY A 813 -10.87 18.06 1.65
CA GLY A 813 -10.75 18.74 0.37
C GLY A 813 -9.32 18.76 -0.15
N ASN A 814 -8.34 18.99 0.75
CA ASN A 814 -6.93 18.94 0.40
C ASN A 814 -6.46 17.51 0.04
N ALA A 815 -6.88 16.49 0.76
CA ALA A 815 -6.57 15.09 0.40
C ALA A 815 -7.12 14.71 -0.97
N LEU A 816 -8.35 15.12 -1.29
CA LEU A 816 -8.99 14.85 -2.59
C LEU A 816 -8.30 15.56 -3.77
N ARG A 817 -7.47 16.60 -3.54
CA ARG A 817 -6.64 17.19 -4.60
C ARG A 817 -5.69 16.19 -5.25
N LEU A 818 -5.24 15.17 -4.51
CA LEU A 818 -4.38 14.11 -5.04
C LEU A 818 -5.03 13.33 -6.20
N ARG A 819 -6.35 13.30 -6.32
CA ARG A 819 -7.03 12.73 -7.49
C ARG A 819 -6.66 13.42 -8.81
N ARG A 820 -6.28 14.70 -8.74
CA ARG A 820 -5.86 15.50 -9.89
C ARG A 820 -4.34 15.49 -10.10
N PHE A 821 -3.64 14.61 -9.40
CA PHE A 821 -2.21 14.45 -9.60
C PHE A 821 -1.93 14.03 -11.05
N GLN A 822 -1.04 14.76 -11.70
CA GLN A 822 -0.55 14.45 -13.03
C GLN A 822 0.83 13.84 -12.90
N ALA A 823 1.02 12.71 -13.56
CA ALA A 823 2.31 12.03 -13.62
C ALA A 823 3.31 12.87 -14.42
N PRO A 824 4.60 12.95 -13.99
CA PRO A 824 5.64 13.62 -14.76
C PRO A 824 5.87 12.98 -16.12
N MET A 825 5.65 11.66 -16.21
CA MET A 825 5.71 10.90 -17.46
C MET A 825 4.27 10.53 -17.84
N THR A 826 3.68 11.27 -18.73
CA THR A 826 2.49 10.90 -19.50
C THR A 826 2.93 10.62 -20.92
N ASP A 827 2.45 9.53 -21.53
CA ASP A 827 2.78 9.25 -22.93
C ASP A 827 2.51 10.46 -23.80
N ALA A 828 3.55 10.94 -24.48
CA ALA A 828 3.50 12.11 -25.33
C ALA A 828 2.57 11.96 -26.57
N SER A 829 1.93 10.80 -26.73
CA SER A 829 0.98 10.52 -27.80
C SER A 829 -0.36 11.28 -27.71
N HIS A 830 -0.68 11.86 -26.54
CA HIS A 830 -1.91 12.65 -26.38
C HIS A 830 -1.78 14.14 -26.70
N ALA A 831 -0.56 14.65 -27.03
CA ALA A 831 -0.37 16.05 -27.40
C ALA A 831 -0.43 16.32 -28.90
N ALA A 832 -0.69 15.31 -29.72
CA ALA A 832 -0.67 15.40 -31.20
C ALA A 832 -1.99 14.97 -31.88
N HIS A 833 -3.11 15.00 -31.19
CA HIS A 833 -4.43 14.87 -31.84
C HIS A 833 -5.40 15.94 -31.36
#